data_abe3edff0a70a39db9e85e7bd6cd215b
#
_entry.id   abe3edff0a70a39db9e85e7bd6cd215b
#
_cell.length_a   1.000
_cell.length_b   1.000
_cell.length_c   1.000
_cell.angle_alpha   90.00
_cell.angle_beta   90.00
_cell.angle_gamma   90.00
#
_symmetry.space_group_name_H-M   'P 1'
#
loop_
_entity.id
_entity.type
_entity.pdbx_description
1 polymer ?
#
loop_
_entity_poly.entity_id
_entity_poly.type
_entity_poly.pdbx_seq_one_letter_code
_entity_poly.pdbx_strand_id
1 'polypeptide(L)'
;GAFLEGFALKDSPEFDTWSGIVGEELKNQQLGVLNQLAEAYEPKGELVRAIGFAREQLKLEPSLESAHRQLMRLLARSGQRTAALLQYETCQRRLAEDLNIEPSAATKILYDQISAGEVVEVKAEVGGILMQDDSLLPAQQQVKHNLPPARTSFIGREDQIARVKTLLAEHPLVTLTGPGGVGKTRLALKVAAQVLEKYPNGVWLVELAGLSDPGLVPKTVASTLNLPELLGKSHIEALVDFLVRKQLLLILDNCEHLLEACSILVDQLLNACPKLAILVSSREILGVRGEMPYRVPPLALPDLHHRLPLAQLSEYDSVRLFVARGQVAAPDFTITADNAAAITQVVKRLDGIPLAIELAASRLRLLSVAQIAQRLDDTFRLLTGGSRGALPRHQTLRASIDWSYNLLSEPERVLLRRLSVFASDWRLGAAEQVCADYSETRDSIQEGDVLELLAGLVDKSFIVPIDTTGRRNRYQMLETVRQYAHELLVTSREADIVRDRHLRYYLAWVEEQAPKIRRSEQMHRLDQFERELDNLRLALEWALRTDIEAQLKMAAALHWFWHIRYHGLEGIEWLSRGLELVGRVPGDRIAGASETAIDPLVQARAMMVLGFFRWLEFYNTSATDYTPDQAKNLLEGAISIYQTIGPEGDQEAHRGLAWARLWLGQYIGEVEDNLAQARVLAQQAINTFREASDFVGVAECLLLMALCSSDPAEAKMLYQEQLLIHK
;
A
#
# COMPACT_ATOMS: atom_id res chain seq x y z
N GLY A 1 -12.16 -13.16 28.55
CA GLY A 1 -11.95 -14.61 28.60
C GLY A 1 -10.90 -15.06 27.62
N ALA A 2 -10.43 -16.31 27.71
CA ALA A 2 -9.51 -16.86 26.74
C ALA A 2 -10.19 -16.99 25.36
N PHE A 3 -9.41 -16.84 24.30
CA PHE A 3 -9.90 -16.98 22.93
C PHE A 3 -10.53 -18.36 22.73
N LEU A 4 -11.80 -18.39 22.33
CA LEU A 4 -12.59 -19.60 22.12
C LEU A 4 -12.70 -20.54 23.37
N GLU A 5 -12.62 -20.00 24.58
CA GLU A 5 -12.73 -20.78 25.81
C GLU A 5 -14.04 -21.61 25.86
N GLY A 6 -13.91 -22.93 25.91
CA GLY A 6 -15.05 -23.86 25.93
C GLY A 6 -15.62 -24.21 24.57
N PHE A 7 -15.01 -23.77 23.46
CA PHE A 7 -15.37 -24.16 22.11
C PHE A 7 -14.39 -25.20 21.57
N ALA A 8 -14.90 -26.38 21.19
CA ALA A 8 -14.13 -27.43 20.52
C ALA A 8 -14.94 -27.97 19.34
N LEU A 9 -14.32 -28.11 18.18
CA LEU A 9 -14.90 -28.86 17.07
C LEU A 9 -14.55 -30.35 17.24
N LYS A 10 -15.55 -31.20 17.38
CA LYS A 10 -15.35 -32.64 17.42
C LYS A 10 -14.66 -33.09 16.11
N ASP A 11 -13.55 -33.83 16.26
CA ASP A 11 -12.80 -34.45 15.16
C ASP A 11 -12.07 -33.51 14.18
N SER A 12 -11.63 -32.31 14.63
CA SER A 12 -10.83 -31.39 13.79
C SER A 12 -9.52 -30.98 14.46
N PRO A 13 -8.45 -31.80 14.39
CA PRO A 13 -7.13 -31.52 14.97
C PRO A 13 -6.50 -30.21 14.38
N GLU A 14 -6.83 -29.89 13.13
CA GLU A 14 -6.36 -28.67 12.47
C GLU A 14 -6.98 -27.40 13.08
N PHE A 15 -8.23 -27.47 13.50
CA PHE A 15 -8.90 -26.37 14.20
C PHE A 15 -8.31 -26.17 15.61
N ASP A 16 -8.03 -27.24 16.34
CA ASP A 16 -7.42 -27.15 17.68
C ASP A 16 -6.01 -26.56 17.60
N THR A 17 -5.23 -26.97 16.59
CA THR A 17 -3.90 -26.40 16.33
C THR A 17 -3.99 -24.92 15.96
N TRP A 18 -4.89 -24.55 15.06
CA TRP A 18 -5.10 -23.17 14.63
C TRP A 18 -5.62 -22.28 15.78
N SER A 19 -6.60 -22.75 16.54
CA SER A 19 -7.17 -21.98 17.67
C SER A 19 -6.15 -21.79 18.77
N GLY A 20 -5.27 -22.75 19.00
CA GLY A 20 -4.14 -22.63 19.91
C GLY A 20 -3.14 -21.56 19.47
N ILE A 21 -2.73 -21.58 18.20
CA ILE A 21 -1.78 -20.60 17.64
C ILE A 21 -2.37 -19.19 17.70
N VAL A 22 -3.59 -19.00 17.23
CA VAL A 22 -4.26 -17.69 17.24
C VAL A 22 -4.55 -17.20 18.66
N GLY A 23 -4.92 -18.12 19.56
CA GLY A 23 -5.13 -17.82 20.98
C GLY A 23 -3.86 -17.30 21.66
N GLU A 24 -2.72 -17.94 21.41
CA GLU A 24 -1.40 -17.52 21.89
C GLU A 24 -0.97 -16.17 21.27
N GLU A 25 -1.22 -15.95 19.99
CA GLU A 25 -0.91 -14.68 19.32
C GLU A 25 -1.72 -13.53 19.88
N LEU A 26 -3.02 -13.70 20.05
CA LEU A 26 -3.91 -12.70 20.66
C LEU A 26 -3.55 -12.42 22.12
N LYS A 27 -3.20 -13.45 22.90
CA LYS A 27 -2.72 -13.32 24.27
C LYS A 27 -1.43 -12.48 24.32
N ASN A 28 -0.47 -12.75 23.43
CA ASN A 28 0.78 -12.02 23.33
C ASN A 28 0.55 -10.54 22.94
N GLN A 29 -0.35 -10.28 22.00
CA GLN A 29 -0.75 -8.91 21.63
C GLN A 29 -1.38 -8.19 22.81
N GLN A 30 -2.29 -8.83 23.54
CA GLN A 30 -2.95 -8.27 24.72
C GLN A 30 -1.93 -7.96 25.84
N LEU A 31 -0.99 -8.85 26.10
CA LEU A 31 0.11 -8.63 27.05
C LEU A 31 0.97 -7.43 26.63
N GLY A 32 1.30 -7.31 25.34
CA GLY A 32 2.03 -6.17 24.80
C GLY A 32 1.32 -4.83 25.02
N VAL A 33 0.02 -4.76 24.73
CA VAL A 33 -0.79 -3.55 24.95
C VAL A 33 -0.87 -3.19 26.43
N LEU A 34 -1.11 -4.16 27.33
CA LEU A 34 -1.16 -3.92 28.77
C LEU A 34 0.17 -3.43 29.33
N ASN A 35 1.31 -3.95 28.82
CA ASN A 35 2.63 -3.47 29.18
C ASN A 35 2.84 -2.02 28.75
N GLN A 36 2.52 -1.67 27.49
CA GLN A 36 2.62 -0.31 26.98
C GLN A 36 1.74 0.68 27.75
N LEU A 37 0.54 0.29 28.14
CA LEU A 37 -0.33 1.10 28.97
C LEU A 37 0.29 1.33 30.35
N ALA A 38 0.79 0.30 31.02
CA ALA A 38 1.45 0.45 32.31
C ALA A 38 2.65 1.41 32.23
N GLU A 39 3.50 1.27 31.19
CA GLU A 39 4.64 2.16 30.93
C GLU A 39 4.22 3.60 30.58
N ALA A 40 3.11 3.80 29.88
CA ALA A 40 2.61 5.12 29.50
C ALA A 40 1.99 5.91 30.68
N TYR A 41 1.39 5.22 31.67
CA TYR A 41 0.80 5.84 32.85
C TYR A 41 1.80 6.07 33.99
N GLU A 42 2.89 5.30 34.03
CA GLU A 42 3.93 5.45 35.06
C GLU A 42 4.56 6.85 35.09
N PRO A 43 5.06 7.46 33.98
CA PRO A 43 5.66 8.80 33.99
C PRO A 43 4.64 9.92 34.22
N LYS A 44 3.35 9.66 34.00
CA LYS A 44 2.26 10.63 34.29
C LYS A 44 1.91 10.70 35.76
N GLY A 45 2.52 9.86 36.63
CA GLY A 45 2.19 9.76 38.04
C GLY A 45 0.87 9.03 38.36
N GLU A 46 0.20 8.47 37.33
CA GLU A 46 -1.05 7.71 37.50
C GLU A 46 -0.76 6.26 37.93
N LEU A 47 -0.01 6.10 39.02
CA LEU A 47 0.51 4.80 39.48
C LEU A 47 -0.61 3.77 39.76
N VAL A 48 -1.77 4.20 40.21
CA VAL A 48 -2.92 3.28 40.46
C VAL A 48 -3.36 2.59 39.17
N ARG A 49 -3.43 3.31 38.04
CA ARG A 49 -3.78 2.75 36.75
C ARG A 49 -2.66 1.86 36.23
N ALA A 50 -1.41 2.28 36.30
CA ALA A 50 -0.26 1.50 35.89
C ALA A 50 -0.19 0.15 36.65
N ILE A 51 -0.42 0.16 37.99
CA ILE A 51 -0.51 -1.05 38.82
C ILE A 51 -1.67 -1.94 38.33
N GLY A 52 -2.82 -1.34 37.99
CA GLY A 52 -3.95 -2.08 37.41
C GLY A 52 -3.58 -2.86 36.17
N PHE A 53 -2.94 -2.23 35.20
CA PHE A 53 -2.51 -2.88 33.97
C PHE A 53 -1.44 -3.95 34.19
N ALA A 54 -0.49 -3.74 35.10
CA ALA A 54 0.50 -4.75 35.47
C ALA A 54 -0.14 -6.00 36.12
N ARG A 55 -1.19 -5.79 36.91
CA ARG A 55 -1.97 -6.92 37.48
C ARG A 55 -2.77 -7.68 36.44
N GLU A 56 -3.35 -6.99 35.45
CA GLU A 56 -4.06 -7.65 34.35
C GLU A 56 -3.11 -8.50 33.50
N GLN A 57 -1.85 -8.09 33.28
CA GLN A 57 -0.84 -8.94 32.64
C GLN A 57 -0.63 -10.26 33.41
N LEU A 58 -0.51 -10.18 34.76
CA LEU A 58 -0.30 -11.36 35.60
C LEU A 58 -1.55 -12.25 35.75
N LYS A 59 -2.74 -11.77 35.41
CA LYS A 59 -3.93 -12.63 35.27
C LYS A 59 -3.90 -13.43 33.99
N LEU A 60 -3.36 -12.87 32.90
CA LEU A 60 -3.22 -13.54 31.62
C LEU A 60 -2.05 -14.52 31.59
N GLU A 61 -0.93 -14.13 32.24
CA GLU A 61 0.29 -14.93 32.30
C GLU A 61 0.90 -14.83 33.71
N PRO A 62 0.52 -15.73 34.64
CA PRO A 62 0.95 -15.67 36.04
C PRO A 62 2.46 -15.87 36.26
N SER A 63 3.16 -16.50 35.32
CA SER A 63 4.62 -16.74 35.37
C SER A 63 5.44 -15.68 34.60
N LEU A 64 4.82 -14.61 34.11
CA LEU A 64 5.51 -13.56 33.34
C LEU A 64 6.39 -12.69 34.27
N GLU A 65 7.67 -13.04 34.38
CA GLU A 65 8.63 -12.39 35.29
C GLU A 65 8.78 -10.88 35.06
N SER A 66 8.70 -10.42 33.80
CA SER A 66 8.77 -8.99 33.44
C SER A 66 7.59 -8.20 34.04
N ALA A 67 6.38 -8.77 34.05
CA ALA A 67 5.21 -8.15 34.65
C ALA A 67 5.29 -8.13 36.19
N HIS A 68 5.86 -9.15 36.82
CA HIS A 68 6.17 -9.14 38.26
C HIS A 68 7.15 -8.03 38.59
N ARG A 69 8.26 -7.87 37.87
CA ARG A 69 9.20 -6.76 38.08
C ARG A 69 8.55 -5.40 37.88
N GLN A 70 7.74 -5.23 36.84
CA GLN A 70 7.00 -3.99 36.61
C GLN A 70 6.08 -3.67 37.78
N LEU A 71 5.32 -4.66 38.26
CA LEU A 71 4.42 -4.48 39.40
C LEU A 71 5.18 -4.16 40.70
N MET A 72 6.30 -4.85 40.99
CA MET A 72 7.16 -4.56 42.14
C MET A 72 7.64 -3.11 42.10
N ARG A 73 8.14 -2.64 40.98
CA ARG A 73 8.62 -1.26 40.79
C ARG A 73 7.51 -0.24 41.00
N LEU A 74 6.36 -0.46 40.41
CA LEU A 74 5.20 0.44 40.52
C LEU A 74 4.68 0.50 41.94
N LEU A 75 4.59 -0.62 42.68
CA LEU A 75 4.21 -0.71 44.06
C LEU A 75 5.22 0.05 44.98
N ALA A 76 6.52 -0.15 44.75
CA ALA A 76 7.55 0.57 45.50
C ALA A 76 7.46 2.08 45.28
N ARG A 77 7.27 2.54 44.03
CA ARG A 77 7.08 3.97 43.70
C ARG A 77 5.78 4.57 44.27
N SER A 78 4.75 3.75 44.44
CA SER A 78 3.48 4.21 45.08
C SER A 78 3.53 4.19 46.62
N GLY A 79 4.71 3.93 47.22
CA GLY A 79 4.90 3.84 48.67
C GLY A 79 4.44 2.53 49.30
N GLN A 80 4.02 1.55 48.50
CA GLN A 80 3.55 0.23 48.93
C GLN A 80 4.69 -0.80 49.01
N ARG A 81 5.76 -0.48 49.76
CA ARG A 81 6.98 -1.29 49.84
C ARG A 81 6.74 -2.73 50.26
N THR A 82 5.92 -2.97 51.27
CA THR A 82 5.59 -4.30 51.76
C THR A 82 4.89 -5.15 50.67
N ALA A 83 3.98 -4.54 49.89
CA ALA A 83 3.30 -5.19 48.79
C ALA A 83 4.28 -5.52 47.62
N ALA A 84 5.27 -4.68 47.38
CA ALA A 84 6.30 -4.91 46.40
C ALA A 84 7.21 -6.10 46.75
N LEU A 85 7.59 -6.23 48.02
CA LEU A 85 8.38 -7.38 48.52
C LEU A 85 7.59 -8.69 48.47
N LEU A 86 6.31 -8.67 48.86
CA LEU A 86 5.41 -9.81 48.77
C LEU A 86 5.19 -10.26 47.32
N GLN A 87 5.24 -9.31 46.37
CA GLN A 87 5.15 -9.62 44.94
C GLN A 87 6.38 -10.40 44.43
N TYR A 88 7.57 -10.17 45.00
CA TYR A 88 8.76 -10.97 44.72
C TYR A 88 8.57 -12.43 45.18
N GLU A 89 8.06 -12.65 46.40
CA GLU A 89 7.79 -14.01 46.90
C GLU A 89 6.77 -14.75 46.01
N THR A 90 5.76 -13.99 45.52
CA THR A 90 4.77 -14.52 44.58
C THR A 90 5.41 -14.89 43.25
N CYS A 91 6.31 -14.05 42.72
CA CYS A 91 7.09 -14.31 41.50
C CYS A 91 7.94 -15.58 41.66
N GLN A 92 8.71 -15.66 42.76
CA GLN A 92 9.57 -16.79 43.02
C GLN A 92 8.79 -18.14 43.09
N ARG A 93 7.66 -18.12 43.80
CA ARG A 93 6.80 -19.31 43.90
C ARG A 93 6.24 -19.73 42.54
N ARG A 94 5.72 -18.77 41.75
CA ARG A 94 5.16 -19.06 40.41
C ARG A 94 6.20 -19.60 39.43
N LEU A 95 7.38 -18.99 39.40
CA LEU A 95 8.47 -19.49 38.55
C LEU A 95 8.94 -20.88 38.96
N ALA A 96 8.94 -21.18 40.24
CA ALA A 96 9.29 -22.52 40.72
C ALA A 96 8.18 -23.58 40.42
N GLU A 97 6.90 -23.20 40.60
CA GLU A 97 5.76 -24.11 40.36
C GLU A 97 5.54 -24.40 38.86
N ASP A 98 5.54 -23.33 38.03
CA ASP A 98 5.14 -23.44 36.63
C ASP A 98 6.30 -23.77 35.69
N LEU A 99 7.52 -23.31 35.98
CA LEU A 99 8.69 -23.42 35.08
C LEU A 99 9.89 -24.13 35.71
N ASN A 100 9.86 -24.40 37.00
CA ASN A 100 10.97 -24.99 37.78
C ASN A 100 12.29 -24.18 37.67
N ILE A 101 12.19 -22.82 37.66
CA ILE A 101 13.34 -21.91 37.60
C ILE A 101 13.30 -20.91 38.76
N GLU A 102 14.47 -20.30 39.08
CA GLU A 102 14.57 -19.21 40.01
C GLU A 102 14.39 -17.83 39.30
N PRO A 103 13.96 -16.78 40.03
CA PRO A 103 13.94 -15.42 39.50
C PRO A 103 15.31 -14.99 38.96
N SER A 104 15.28 -14.24 37.85
CA SER A 104 16.48 -13.72 37.21
C SER A 104 17.26 -12.76 38.11
N ALA A 105 18.54 -12.53 37.79
CA ALA A 105 19.39 -11.60 38.53
C ALA A 105 18.77 -10.19 38.58
N ALA A 106 18.10 -9.73 37.52
CA ALA A 106 17.45 -8.41 37.48
C ALA A 106 16.30 -8.30 38.49
N THR A 107 15.53 -9.37 38.70
CA THR A 107 14.42 -9.41 39.68
C THR A 107 14.95 -9.49 41.11
N LYS A 108 16.06 -10.22 41.34
CA LYS A 108 16.76 -10.27 42.64
C LYS A 108 17.35 -8.91 43.02
N ILE A 109 18.03 -8.22 42.08
CA ILE A 109 18.56 -6.87 42.28
C ILE A 109 17.45 -5.88 42.63
N LEU A 110 16.32 -5.91 41.93
CA LEU A 110 15.18 -5.04 42.23
C LEU A 110 14.63 -5.31 43.63
N TYR A 111 14.54 -6.56 44.06
CA TYR A 111 14.13 -6.95 45.40
C TYR A 111 15.09 -6.37 46.46
N ASP A 112 16.43 -6.49 46.25
CA ASP A 112 17.43 -5.97 47.17
C ASP A 112 17.36 -4.44 47.28
N GLN A 113 17.20 -3.73 46.16
CA GLN A 113 17.00 -2.27 46.12
C GLN A 113 15.76 -1.82 46.89
N ILE A 114 14.62 -2.50 46.65
CA ILE A 114 13.37 -2.21 47.39
C ILE A 114 13.54 -2.54 48.89
N SER A 115 14.25 -3.63 49.23
CA SER A 115 14.51 -4.04 50.62
C SER A 115 15.53 -3.13 51.34
N ALA A 116 16.41 -2.47 50.60
CA ALA A 116 17.32 -1.43 51.16
C ALA A 116 16.66 -0.08 51.31
N GLY A 117 15.48 0.15 50.72
CA GLY A 117 14.77 1.45 50.71
C GLY A 117 15.36 2.46 49.74
N GLU A 118 16.17 2.02 48.78
CA GLU A 118 16.67 2.87 47.71
C GLU A 118 15.54 3.32 46.79
N VAL A 119 15.49 4.62 46.45
CA VAL A 119 14.50 5.17 45.49
C VAL A 119 14.89 4.63 44.12
N VAL A 120 14.03 3.80 43.54
CA VAL A 120 14.25 3.21 42.22
C VAL A 120 14.06 4.29 41.15
N GLU A 121 15.14 5.03 40.85
CA GLU A 121 15.21 5.86 39.65
C GLU A 121 15.39 4.97 38.41
N VAL A 122 14.48 5.09 37.47
CA VAL A 122 14.45 4.28 36.24
C VAL A 122 15.49 4.77 35.26
N LYS A 123 16.58 4.02 35.08
CA LYS A 123 17.21 3.88 33.77
C LYS A 123 16.41 2.82 33.02
N ALA A 124 15.82 3.19 31.89
CA ALA A 124 15.03 2.31 31.04
C ALA A 124 15.88 1.13 30.55
N GLU A 125 15.70 -0.04 31.14
CA GLU A 125 16.18 -1.30 30.58
C GLU A 125 15.01 -2.04 29.94
N VAL A 126 15.11 -2.19 28.62
CA VAL A 126 14.18 -2.95 27.80
C VAL A 126 14.46 -4.44 28.00
N GLY A 127 13.56 -5.12 28.67
CA GLY A 127 13.63 -6.59 28.90
C GLY A 127 13.23 -7.37 27.64
N GLY A 128 14.21 -7.97 26.98
CA GLY A 128 14.01 -8.95 25.91
C GLY A 128 14.05 -10.38 26.44
N ILE A 129 13.21 -11.24 25.91
CA ILE A 129 13.23 -12.68 26.12
C ILE A 129 14.46 -13.26 25.41
N LEU A 130 15.37 -13.88 26.17
CA LEU A 130 16.54 -14.58 25.66
C LEU A 130 16.16 -15.95 25.10
N MET A 131 16.25 -16.10 23.79
CA MET A 131 16.70 -17.35 23.19
C MET A 131 18.20 -17.25 22.99
N GLN A 132 18.94 -18.21 23.58
CA GLN A 132 20.39 -18.30 23.37
C GLN A 132 20.67 -18.80 21.95
N ASP A 133 21.32 -17.99 21.15
CA ASP A 133 22.36 -18.46 20.23
C ASP A 133 23.42 -17.37 20.05
N ASP A 134 24.68 -17.79 20.04
CA ASP A 134 25.86 -16.96 20.07
C ASP A 134 26.00 -16.07 18.81
N SER A 135 25.74 -14.78 18.97
CA SER A 135 26.51 -13.73 18.30
C SER A 135 26.09 -12.35 18.87
N LEU A 136 26.90 -11.83 19.77
CA LEU A 136 26.76 -10.48 20.35
C LEU A 136 26.94 -9.40 19.29
N LEU A 137 25.80 -8.84 18.82
CA LEU A 137 25.72 -7.50 18.26
C LEU A 137 24.57 -6.77 18.98
N PRO A 138 24.71 -5.46 19.30
CA PRO A 138 23.69 -4.71 20.03
C PRO A 138 22.38 -4.70 19.24
N ALA A 139 21.27 -4.96 19.91
CA ALA A 139 19.93 -4.91 19.35
C ALA A 139 19.68 -3.51 18.75
N GLN A 140 19.82 -3.41 17.44
CA GLN A 140 19.37 -2.24 16.68
C GLN A 140 17.86 -2.17 16.82
N GLN A 141 17.35 -1.06 17.37
CA GLN A 141 15.96 -0.68 17.24
C GLN A 141 15.61 -0.80 15.74
N GLN A 142 14.76 -1.74 15.35
CA GLN A 142 14.29 -1.85 13.97
C GLN A 142 13.55 -0.57 13.62
N VAL A 143 14.22 0.33 12.93
CA VAL A 143 13.62 1.56 12.42
C VAL A 143 12.53 1.17 11.43
N LYS A 144 11.31 1.64 11.65
CA LYS A 144 10.17 1.34 10.77
C LYS A 144 10.43 1.90 9.38
N HIS A 145 10.27 1.11 8.34
CA HIS A 145 10.35 1.56 6.96
C HIS A 145 9.56 0.64 6.02
N ASN A 146 9.15 1.19 4.87
CA ASN A 146 8.54 0.43 3.77
C ASN A 146 9.45 0.33 2.53
N LEU A 147 10.77 0.58 2.69
CA LEU A 147 11.70 0.53 1.57
C LEU A 147 11.73 -0.86 0.94
N PRO A 148 11.64 -0.97 -0.39
CA PRO A 148 11.72 -2.25 -1.09
C PRO A 148 13.12 -2.86 -0.95
N PRO A 149 13.24 -4.19 -0.90
CA PRO A 149 14.53 -4.87 -0.88
C PRO A 149 15.32 -4.59 -2.16
N ALA A 150 16.63 -4.40 -2.02
CA ALA A 150 17.49 -4.17 -3.18
C ALA A 150 17.59 -5.45 -4.03
N ARG A 151 17.01 -5.43 -5.23
CA ARG A 151 16.96 -6.59 -6.15
C ARG A 151 18.18 -6.72 -7.06
N THR A 152 18.86 -5.61 -7.30
CA THR A 152 20.06 -5.55 -8.15
C THR A 152 21.13 -4.73 -7.47
N SER A 153 22.42 -5.06 -7.75
CA SER A 153 23.54 -4.30 -7.24
C SER A 153 23.43 -2.82 -7.61
N PHE A 154 23.70 -1.95 -6.65
CA PHE A 154 23.86 -0.51 -6.86
C PHE A 154 25.33 -0.26 -7.12
N ILE A 155 25.65 0.32 -8.27
CA ILE A 155 27.05 0.50 -8.73
C ILE A 155 27.40 1.97 -8.74
N GLY A 156 28.51 2.31 -8.08
CA GLY A 156 29.07 3.65 -8.02
C GLY A 156 28.24 4.65 -7.20
N ARG A 157 28.48 5.93 -7.48
CA ARG A 157 27.76 7.07 -6.89
C ARG A 157 28.02 7.30 -5.40
N GLU A 158 29.14 6.86 -4.89
CA GLU A 158 29.52 7.04 -3.49
C GLU A 158 29.49 8.52 -3.10
N ASP A 159 30.05 9.40 -3.96
CA ASP A 159 30.09 10.86 -3.74
C ASP A 159 28.67 11.48 -3.78
N GLN A 160 27.81 11.03 -4.71
CA GLN A 160 26.45 11.50 -4.81
C GLN A 160 25.63 11.10 -3.58
N ILE A 161 25.81 9.88 -3.09
CA ILE A 161 25.17 9.39 -1.85
C ILE A 161 25.64 10.27 -0.67
N ALA A 162 26.95 10.48 -0.53
CA ALA A 162 27.51 11.32 0.55
C ALA A 162 26.94 12.75 0.47
N ARG A 163 26.89 13.34 -0.73
CA ARG A 163 26.37 14.68 -0.94
C ARG A 163 24.89 14.80 -0.59
N VAL A 164 24.05 13.88 -1.03
CA VAL A 164 22.60 13.90 -0.71
C VAL A 164 22.37 13.68 0.78
N LYS A 165 23.16 12.84 1.46
CA LYS A 165 23.13 12.68 2.93
C LYS A 165 23.48 13.97 3.67
N THR A 166 24.44 14.74 3.18
CA THR A 166 24.79 16.06 3.72
C THR A 166 23.65 17.04 3.52
N LEU A 167 23.08 17.12 2.30
CA LEU A 167 21.95 18.01 2.01
C LEU A 167 20.73 17.71 2.88
N LEU A 168 20.39 16.42 3.09
CA LEU A 168 19.31 16.01 3.98
C LEU A 168 19.56 16.34 5.46
N ALA A 169 20.81 16.53 5.88
CA ALA A 169 21.13 16.95 7.23
C ALA A 169 21.02 18.49 7.41
N GLU A 170 21.18 19.24 6.33
CA GLU A 170 21.18 20.71 6.32
C GLU A 170 19.85 21.30 5.92
N HIS A 171 19.03 20.58 5.10
CA HIS A 171 17.79 21.08 4.52
C HIS A 171 16.63 20.12 4.76
N PRO A 172 15.44 20.61 5.12
CA PRO A 172 14.27 19.78 5.34
C PRO A 172 13.65 19.23 4.02
N LEU A 173 13.97 19.84 2.89
CA LEU A 173 13.49 19.42 1.56
C LEU A 173 14.67 19.34 0.59
N VAL A 174 14.87 18.14 0.04
CA VAL A 174 15.85 17.89 -1.02
C VAL A 174 15.12 17.28 -2.22
N THR A 175 15.27 17.89 -3.40
CA THR A 175 14.66 17.40 -4.64
C THR A 175 15.72 16.90 -5.60
N LEU A 176 15.70 15.58 -5.85
CA LEU A 176 16.56 14.93 -6.84
C LEU A 176 15.98 15.20 -8.23
N THR A 177 16.66 16.02 -9.02
CA THR A 177 16.22 16.36 -10.38
C THR A 177 17.06 15.67 -11.45
N GLY A 178 16.50 15.49 -12.64
CA GLY A 178 17.21 14.96 -13.80
C GLY A 178 16.34 14.13 -14.74
N PRO A 179 16.88 13.73 -15.89
CA PRO A 179 16.13 12.98 -16.90
C PRO A 179 15.64 11.61 -16.39
N GLY A 180 14.64 11.07 -17.06
CA GLY A 180 14.22 9.69 -16.85
C GLY A 180 15.39 8.72 -17.01
N GLY A 181 15.39 7.61 -16.27
CA GLY A 181 16.43 6.59 -16.36
C GLY A 181 17.81 6.95 -15.80
N VAL A 182 18.03 8.20 -15.29
CA VAL A 182 19.30 8.60 -14.68
C VAL A 182 19.52 7.96 -13.29
N GLY A 183 18.48 7.36 -12.70
CA GLY A 183 18.56 6.65 -11.42
C GLY A 183 18.24 7.49 -10.19
N LYS A 184 17.36 8.50 -10.28
CA LYS A 184 16.89 9.32 -9.15
C LYS A 184 16.30 8.47 -8.03
N THR A 185 15.30 7.65 -8.34
CA THR A 185 14.64 6.72 -7.42
C THR A 185 15.64 5.78 -6.74
N ARG A 186 16.54 5.16 -7.52
CA ARG A 186 17.56 4.25 -6.96
C ARG A 186 18.53 4.96 -6.01
N LEU A 187 18.92 6.21 -6.33
CA LEU A 187 19.74 7.04 -5.46
C LEU A 187 18.98 7.40 -4.18
N ALA A 188 17.72 7.82 -4.27
CA ALA A 188 16.87 8.12 -3.13
C ALA A 188 16.78 6.92 -2.18
N LEU A 189 16.46 5.73 -2.70
CA LEU A 189 16.35 4.49 -1.94
C LEU A 189 17.67 4.09 -1.28
N LYS A 190 18.81 4.24 -1.99
CA LYS A 190 20.13 3.93 -1.45
C LYS A 190 20.54 4.87 -0.32
N VAL A 191 20.26 6.16 -0.48
CA VAL A 191 20.46 7.17 0.58
C VAL A 191 19.56 6.86 1.76
N ALA A 192 18.27 6.63 1.52
CA ALA A 192 17.28 6.31 2.52
C ALA A 192 17.70 5.14 3.42
N ALA A 193 18.14 4.03 2.80
CA ALA A 193 18.63 2.85 3.51
C ALA A 193 19.87 3.15 4.39
N GLN A 194 20.69 4.15 4.04
CA GLN A 194 21.88 4.54 4.83
C GLN A 194 21.60 5.57 5.93
N VAL A 195 20.43 6.20 5.94
CA VAL A 195 20.08 7.21 6.94
C VAL A 195 18.98 6.75 7.90
N LEU A 196 18.57 5.47 7.85
CA LEU A 196 17.52 4.89 8.69
C LEU A 196 17.68 5.27 10.17
N GLU A 197 18.87 5.14 10.71
CA GLU A 197 19.17 5.42 12.12
C GLU A 197 18.97 6.88 12.53
N LYS A 198 18.99 7.82 11.55
CA LYS A 198 18.78 9.24 11.80
C LYS A 198 17.31 9.62 11.96
N TYR A 199 16.41 8.74 11.55
CA TYR A 199 14.97 8.97 11.55
C TYR A 199 14.25 7.95 12.44
N PRO A 200 14.20 8.13 13.75
CA PRO A 200 13.66 7.14 14.70
C PRO A 200 12.19 6.83 14.50
N ASN A 201 11.43 7.74 13.84
CA ASN A 201 10.02 7.51 13.51
C ASN A 201 9.82 6.90 12.11
N GLY A 202 10.92 6.59 11.42
CA GLY A 202 10.91 5.80 10.19
C GLY A 202 11.29 6.56 8.93
N VAL A 203 11.43 5.76 7.86
CA VAL A 203 11.68 6.23 6.48
C VAL A 203 10.62 5.62 5.59
N TRP A 204 9.85 6.47 4.91
CA TRP A 204 8.66 6.06 4.19
C TRP A 204 8.70 6.49 2.74
N LEU A 205 8.59 5.52 1.84
CA LEU A 205 8.51 5.72 0.40
C LEU A 205 7.03 5.83 -0.03
N VAL A 206 6.72 6.87 -0.76
CA VAL A 206 5.43 7.08 -1.44
C VAL A 206 5.69 7.09 -2.95
N GLU A 207 5.19 6.09 -3.64
CA GLU A 207 5.30 5.95 -5.09
C GLU A 207 4.10 6.64 -5.75
N LEU A 208 4.34 7.71 -6.51
CA LEU A 208 3.29 8.51 -7.15
C LEU A 208 3.14 8.20 -8.66
N ALA A 209 3.96 7.29 -9.20
CA ALA A 209 3.98 6.98 -10.64
C ALA A 209 2.61 6.51 -11.17
N GLY A 210 1.86 5.73 -10.39
CA GLY A 210 0.54 5.21 -10.76
C GLY A 210 -0.62 6.15 -10.50
N LEU A 211 -0.38 7.31 -9.86
CA LEU A 211 -1.44 8.24 -9.46
C LEU A 211 -1.70 9.27 -10.55
N SER A 212 -2.92 9.32 -11.08
CA SER A 212 -3.30 10.28 -12.12
C SER A 212 -4.03 11.51 -11.56
N ASP A 213 -4.73 11.36 -10.43
CA ASP A 213 -5.50 12.43 -9.81
C ASP A 213 -4.67 13.20 -8.77
N PRO A 214 -4.42 14.51 -8.99
CA PRO A 214 -3.69 15.35 -8.03
C PRO A 214 -4.33 15.43 -6.65
N GLY A 215 -5.66 15.33 -6.55
CA GLY A 215 -6.41 15.38 -5.29
C GLY A 215 -6.10 14.22 -4.35
N LEU A 216 -5.63 13.08 -4.90
CA LEU A 216 -5.31 11.89 -4.14
C LEU A 216 -3.89 11.89 -3.53
N VAL A 217 -3.04 12.86 -3.83
CA VAL A 217 -1.65 12.91 -3.31
C VAL A 217 -1.63 12.90 -1.77
N PRO A 218 -2.37 13.76 -1.03
CA PRO A 218 -2.36 13.75 0.43
C PRO A 218 -2.87 12.43 1.01
N LYS A 219 -3.89 11.84 0.37
CA LYS A 219 -4.45 10.54 0.76
C LYS A 219 -3.43 9.42 0.60
N THR A 220 -2.73 9.36 -0.52
CA THR A 220 -1.69 8.35 -0.79
C THR A 220 -0.58 8.42 0.26
N VAL A 221 -0.16 9.63 0.65
CA VAL A 221 0.82 9.81 1.74
C VAL A 221 0.26 9.32 3.08
N ALA A 222 -0.99 9.65 3.41
CA ALA A 222 -1.63 9.21 4.64
C ALA A 222 -1.76 7.68 4.72
N SER A 223 -2.19 7.04 3.63
CA SER A 223 -2.29 5.57 3.52
C SER A 223 -0.92 4.90 3.69
N THR A 224 0.12 5.43 3.05
CA THR A 224 1.49 4.91 3.19
C THR A 224 1.98 4.95 4.65
N LEU A 225 1.57 5.96 5.41
CA LEU A 225 1.88 6.11 6.83
C LEU A 225 0.95 5.30 7.74
N ASN A 226 0.02 4.52 7.17
CA ASN A 226 -1.02 3.77 7.88
C ASN A 226 -1.88 4.67 8.80
N LEU A 227 -2.22 5.88 8.32
CA LEU A 227 -3.12 6.76 9.04
C LEU A 227 -4.57 6.36 8.72
N PRO A 228 -5.40 6.15 9.74
CA PRO A 228 -6.83 6.00 9.51
C PRO A 228 -7.40 7.30 8.94
N GLU A 229 -8.33 7.19 8.02
CA GLU A 229 -9.13 8.35 7.61
C GLU A 229 -9.90 8.85 8.84
N LEU A 230 -9.50 10.00 9.35
CA LEU A 230 -10.21 10.68 10.41
C LEU A 230 -11.29 11.53 9.73
N LEU A 231 -12.52 11.07 9.83
CA LEU A 231 -13.68 11.77 9.31
C LEU A 231 -13.80 13.14 10.01
N GLY A 232 -13.98 14.19 9.22
CA GLY A 232 -14.00 15.58 9.71
C GLY A 232 -12.66 16.31 9.69
N LYS A 233 -11.59 15.67 9.26
CA LYS A 233 -10.30 16.33 9.00
C LYS A 233 -9.87 16.06 7.58
N SER A 234 -9.36 17.08 6.91
CA SER A 234 -8.69 16.86 5.64
C SER A 234 -7.49 15.93 5.82
N HIS A 235 -7.11 15.18 4.79
CA HIS A 235 -5.92 14.32 4.84
C HIS A 235 -4.65 15.10 5.22
N ILE A 236 -4.59 16.37 4.84
CA ILE A 236 -3.45 17.23 5.18
C ILE A 236 -3.43 17.56 6.67
N GLU A 237 -4.57 17.88 7.27
CA GLU A 237 -4.66 18.13 8.73
C GLU A 237 -4.30 16.87 9.52
N ALA A 238 -4.79 15.70 9.10
CA ALA A 238 -4.45 14.43 9.72
C ALA A 238 -2.95 14.12 9.61
N LEU A 239 -2.33 14.40 8.46
CA LEU A 239 -0.89 14.27 8.26
C LEU A 239 -0.10 15.22 9.16
N VAL A 240 -0.51 16.47 9.28
CA VAL A 240 0.13 17.46 10.16
C VAL A 240 0.08 17.02 11.61
N ASP A 241 -1.10 16.65 12.12
CA ASP A 241 -1.28 16.19 13.50
C ASP A 241 -0.40 14.98 13.82
N PHE A 242 -0.28 14.06 12.87
CA PHE A 242 0.54 12.86 13.02
C PHE A 242 2.04 13.17 12.97
N LEU A 243 2.46 14.06 12.08
CA LEU A 243 3.88 14.32 11.77
C LEU A 243 4.52 15.41 12.65
N VAL A 244 3.75 16.32 13.25
CA VAL A 244 4.26 17.52 13.94
C VAL A 244 5.35 17.24 14.99
N ARG A 245 5.29 16.07 15.66
CA ARG A 245 6.24 15.67 16.71
C ARG A 245 7.23 14.60 16.26
N LYS A 246 7.15 14.13 15.00
CA LYS A 246 7.93 12.99 14.51
C LYS A 246 9.16 13.44 13.74
N GLN A 247 10.27 12.76 13.99
CA GLN A 247 11.49 12.86 13.22
C GLN A 247 11.51 11.73 12.19
N LEU A 248 11.05 12.02 10.98
CA LEU A 248 10.73 11.07 9.92
C LEU A 248 11.27 11.57 8.58
N LEU A 249 11.70 10.65 7.71
CA LEU A 249 12.01 10.94 6.31
C LEU A 249 10.88 10.45 5.42
N LEU A 250 10.27 11.35 4.69
CA LEU A 250 9.27 11.06 3.66
C LEU A 250 9.93 11.13 2.29
N ILE A 251 9.78 10.08 1.48
CA ILE A 251 10.28 10.05 0.11
C ILE A 251 9.10 10.10 -0.82
N LEU A 252 9.01 11.14 -1.65
CA LEU A 252 8.00 11.27 -2.70
C LEU A 252 8.66 10.96 -4.04
N ASP A 253 8.30 9.82 -4.64
CA ASP A 253 8.92 9.37 -5.88
C ASP A 253 8.04 9.64 -7.09
N ASN A 254 8.67 10.11 -8.17
CA ASN A 254 8.02 10.38 -9.48
C ASN A 254 6.96 11.49 -9.44
N CYS A 255 7.30 12.66 -8.88
CA CYS A 255 6.37 13.78 -8.72
C CYS A 255 6.11 14.57 -10.02
N GLU A 256 6.79 14.29 -11.13
CA GLU A 256 6.82 15.12 -12.35
C GLU A 256 5.45 15.41 -12.99
N HIS A 257 4.47 14.55 -12.81
CA HIS A 257 3.11 14.73 -13.35
C HIS A 257 2.10 15.29 -12.33
N LEU A 258 2.54 15.47 -11.06
CA LEU A 258 1.72 15.94 -9.94
C LEU A 258 2.39 17.12 -9.20
N LEU A 259 3.22 17.91 -9.91
CA LEU A 259 4.08 18.95 -9.32
C LEU A 259 3.32 19.91 -8.41
N GLU A 260 2.19 20.45 -8.87
CA GLU A 260 1.41 21.43 -8.12
C GLU A 260 0.84 20.82 -6.82
N ALA A 261 0.25 19.63 -6.88
CA ALA A 261 -0.30 18.96 -5.71
C ALA A 261 0.79 18.57 -4.70
N CYS A 262 1.94 18.07 -5.18
CA CYS A 262 3.10 17.78 -4.34
C CYS A 262 3.67 19.06 -3.71
N SER A 263 3.74 20.16 -4.45
CA SER A 263 4.22 21.46 -3.97
C SER A 263 3.35 21.97 -2.82
N ILE A 264 2.03 21.98 -2.99
CA ILE A 264 1.06 22.41 -1.96
C ILE A 264 1.20 21.53 -0.70
N LEU A 265 1.22 20.21 -0.86
CA LEU A 265 1.34 19.28 0.27
C LEU A 265 2.67 19.49 1.02
N VAL A 266 3.78 19.53 0.30
CA VAL A 266 5.13 19.68 0.88
C VAL A 266 5.26 21.00 1.63
N ASP A 267 4.76 22.12 1.06
CA ASP A 267 4.79 23.43 1.72
C ASP A 267 4.01 23.41 3.04
N GLN A 268 2.81 22.86 3.05
CA GLN A 268 1.98 22.76 4.26
C GLN A 268 2.62 21.88 5.32
N LEU A 269 3.17 20.72 4.94
CA LEU A 269 3.83 19.80 5.88
C LEU A 269 5.09 20.41 6.49
N LEU A 270 5.94 21.07 5.70
CA LEU A 270 7.18 21.66 6.20
C LEU A 270 6.93 22.87 7.10
N ASN A 271 5.90 23.67 6.83
CA ASN A 271 5.50 24.78 7.68
C ASN A 271 4.99 24.33 9.05
N ALA A 272 4.34 23.17 9.13
CA ALA A 272 3.74 22.65 10.36
C ALA A 272 4.65 21.66 11.12
N CYS A 273 5.56 20.95 10.46
CA CYS A 273 6.30 19.80 10.99
C CYS A 273 7.83 20.04 10.99
N PRO A 274 8.41 20.71 11.99
CA PRO A 274 9.80 21.18 11.98
C PRO A 274 10.86 20.06 12.01
N LYS A 275 10.50 18.82 12.33
CA LYS A 275 11.40 17.66 12.38
C LYS A 275 11.22 16.71 11.19
N LEU A 276 10.33 17.06 10.25
CA LEU A 276 10.09 16.30 9.04
C LEU A 276 11.19 16.61 8.02
N ALA A 277 11.76 15.57 7.40
CA ALA A 277 12.60 15.70 6.23
C ALA A 277 11.88 15.08 5.03
N ILE A 278 11.99 15.72 3.87
CA ILE A 278 11.36 15.25 2.63
C ILE A 278 12.43 15.12 1.54
N LEU A 279 12.45 13.96 0.89
CA LEU A 279 13.29 13.67 -0.28
C LEU A 279 12.37 13.43 -1.48
N VAL A 280 12.47 14.27 -2.49
CA VAL A 280 11.64 14.20 -3.68
C VAL A 280 12.44 13.68 -4.86
N SER A 281 11.84 12.86 -5.72
CA SER A 281 12.37 12.60 -7.06
C SER A 281 11.41 13.15 -8.11
N SER A 282 11.95 13.96 -9.04
CA SER A 282 11.18 14.60 -10.11
C SER A 282 12.07 14.93 -11.30
N ARG A 283 11.50 15.26 -12.45
CA ARG A 283 12.26 15.84 -13.58
C ARG A 283 12.58 17.31 -13.35
N GLU A 284 11.70 18.01 -12.64
CA GLU A 284 11.76 19.45 -12.34
C GLU A 284 11.67 19.68 -10.83
N ILE A 285 11.98 20.87 -10.39
CA ILE A 285 11.83 21.31 -8.99
C ILE A 285 10.35 21.48 -8.65
N LEU A 286 10.00 21.35 -7.37
CA LEU A 286 8.64 21.61 -6.88
C LEU A 286 8.32 23.11 -6.78
N GLY A 287 9.34 23.98 -6.64
CA GLY A 287 9.18 25.41 -6.46
C GLY A 287 8.77 25.82 -5.04
N VAL A 288 9.00 24.96 -4.05
CA VAL A 288 8.66 25.21 -2.64
C VAL A 288 9.78 25.99 -1.96
N ARG A 289 9.42 26.90 -1.05
CA ARG A 289 10.38 27.72 -0.31
C ARG A 289 11.30 26.84 0.56
N GLY A 290 12.61 27.07 0.41
CA GLY A 290 13.62 26.27 1.13
C GLY A 290 13.97 24.94 0.48
N GLU A 291 13.44 24.68 -0.72
CA GLU A 291 13.80 23.52 -1.52
C GLU A 291 15.29 23.56 -1.92
N MET A 292 15.99 22.47 -1.70
CA MET A 292 17.36 22.27 -2.15
C MET A 292 17.40 21.31 -3.33
N PRO A 293 17.51 21.80 -4.56
CA PRO A 293 17.60 20.94 -5.72
C PRO A 293 18.98 20.31 -5.85
N TYR A 294 18.99 19.02 -6.11
CA TYR A 294 20.20 18.27 -6.45
C TYR A 294 20.03 17.60 -7.81
N ARG A 295 20.75 18.12 -8.81
CA ARG A 295 20.72 17.52 -10.14
C ARG A 295 21.54 16.26 -10.17
N VAL A 296 20.90 15.10 -10.31
CA VAL A 296 21.55 13.80 -10.39
C VAL A 296 22.33 13.70 -11.72
N PRO A 297 23.66 13.60 -11.67
CA PRO A 297 24.45 13.48 -12.89
C PRO A 297 24.32 12.06 -13.46
N PRO A 298 24.58 11.87 -14.77
CA PRO A 298 24.83 10.54 -15.31
C PRO A 298 26.07 9.91 -14.66
N LEU A 299 26.31 8.62 -14.91
CA LEU A 299 27.52 7.94 -14.45
C LEU A 299 28.76 8.50 -15.16
N ALA A 300 29.89 8.51 -14.43
CA ALA A 300 31.16 8.97 -14.95
C ALA A 300 31.56 8.19 -16.23
N LEU A 301 32.04 8.91 -17.23
CA LEU A 301 32.44 8.39 -18.53
C LEU A 301 33.95 8.40 -18.69
N PRO A 302 34.57 7.38 -19.30
CA PRO A 302 35.99 7.38 -19.63
C PRO A 302 36.28 8.41 -20.74
N ASP A 303 37.49 9.01 -20.68
CA ASP A 303 37.97 9.92 -21.70
C ASP A 303 38.45 9.12 -22.97
N LEU A 304 38.02 9.56 -24.16
CA LEU A 304 38.40 8.93 -25.42
C LEU A 304 39.79 9.36 -25.92
N HIS A 305 40.32 10.47 -25.42
CA HIS A 305 41.56 11.04 -25.94
C HIS A 305 42.81 10.26 -25.50
N HIS A 306 42.67 9.37 -24.50
CA HIS A 306 43.75 8.54 -24.00
C HIS A 306 43.37 7.07 -24.00
N ARG A 307 44.20 6.17 -24.51
CA ARG A 307 44.04 4.73 -24.30
C ARG A 307 44.31 4.42 -22.83
N LEU A 308 43.24 4.30 -22.08
CA LEU A 308 43.35 3.97 -20.66
C LEU A 308 43.75 2.50 -20.46
N PRO A 309 44.60 2.17 -19.52
CA PRO A 309 44.82 0.79 -19.08
C PRO A 309 43.50 0.17 -18.63
N LEU A 310 43.32 -1.16 -18.84
CA LEU A 310 42.11 -1.88 -18.47
C LEU A 310 41.70 -1.68 -16.98
N ALA A 311 42.67 -1.62 -16.09
CA ALA A 311 42.45 -1.38 -14.67
C ALA A 311 41.74 -0.03 -14.43
N GLN A 312 42.21 1.04 -15.04
CA GLN A 312 41.59 2.36 -14.93
C GLN A 312 40.23 2.44 -15.61
N LEU A 313 40.07 1.77 -16.77
CA LEU A 313 38.78 1.74 -17.45
C LEU A 313 37.71 1.04 -16.59
N SER A 314 38.09 0.02 -15.83
CA SER A 314 37.21 -0.71 -14.91
C SER A 314 36.78 0.11 -13.68
N GLU A 315 37.40 1.25 -13.38
CA GLU A 315 37.02 2.13 -12.28
C GLU A 315 35.83 3.04 -12.60
N TYR A 316 35.55 3.29 -13.89
CA TYR A 316 34.42 4.12 -14.30
C TYR A 316 33.08 3.43 -14.03
N ASP A 317 32.19 4.11 -13.30
CA ASP A 317 30.89 3.57 -12.91
C ASP A 317 30.02 3.14 -14.10
N SER A 318 30.08 3.87 -15.21
CA SER A 318 29.37 3.51 -16.45
C SER A 318 29.85 2.18 -17.04
N VAL A 319 31.16 1.94 -17.02
CA VAL A 319 31.80 0.71 -17.47
C VAL A 319 31.50 -0.43 -16.49
N ARG A 320 31.64 -0.19 -15.19
CA ARG A 320 31.29 -1.16 -14.13
C ARG A 320 29.84 -1.62 -14.27
N LEU A 321 28.91 -0.69 -14.53
CA LEU A 321 27.49 -1.02 -14.73
C LEU A 321 27.30 -1.87 -15.98
N PHE A 322 27.91 -1.47 -17.12
CA PHE A 322 27.81 -2.24 -18.37
C PHE A 322 28.33 -3.66 -18.21
N VAL A 323 29.50 -3.84 -17.58
CA VAL A 323 30.08 -5.17 -17.34
C VAL A 323 29.22 -6.00 -16.40
N ALA A 324 28.79 -5.43 -15.27
CA ALA A 324 27.96 -6.17 -14.29
C ALA A 324 26.59 -6.59 -14.87
N ARG A 325 25.96 -5.77 -15.70
CA ARG A 325 24.72 -6.15 -16.41
C ARG A 325 24.99 -7.08 -17.59
N GLY A 326 26.13 -6.90 -18.24
CA GLY A 326 26.59 -7.80 -19.29
C GLY A 326 26.80 -9.22 -18.80
N GLN A 327 27.36 -9.40 -17.61
CA GLN A 327 27.54 -10.72 -16.98
C GLN A 327 26.21 -11.41 -16.63
N VAL A 328 25.14 -10.65 -16.38
CA VAL A 328 23.79 -11.23 -16.20
C VAL A 328 23.27 -11.78 -17.54
N ALA A 329 23.56 -11.09 -18.65
CA ALA A 329 23.11 -11.50 -19.98
C ALA A 329 24.01 -12.60 -20.59
N ALA A 330 25.32 -12.53 -20.34
CA ALA A 330 26.36 -13.44 -20.81
C ALA A 330 27.35 -13.69 -19.66
N PRO A 331 27.23 -14.78 -18.89
CA PRO A 331 28.01 -15.02 -17.66
C PRO A 331 29.52 -14.92 -17.82
N ASP A 332 30.02 -15.33 -18.97
CA ASP A 332 31.47 -15.33 -19.30
C ASP A 332 31.98 -13.96 -19.80
N PHE A 333 31.10 -12.94 -19.83
CA PHE A 333 31.47 -11.62 -20.33
C PHE A 333 32.46 -10.93 -19.40
N THR A 334 33.59 -10.52 -19.91
CA THR A 334 34.64 -9.78 -19.21
C THR A 334 35.16 -8.65 -20.05
N ILE A 335 35.73 -7.63 -19.43
CA ILE A 335 36.45 -6.58 -20.14
C ILE A 335 37.82 -7.12 -20.57
N THR A 336 38.13 -6.94 -21.84
CA THR A 336 39.41 -7.36 -22.45
C THR A 336 40.01 -6.22 -23.26
N ALA A 337 41.29 -6.34 -23.65
CA ALA A 337 41.95 -5.37 -24.52
C ALA A 337 41.22 -5.19 -25.87
N ASP A 338 40.61 -6.26 -26.38
CA ASP A 338 39.95 -6.27 -27.70
C ASP A 338 38.56 -5.58 -27.63
N ASN A 339 37.84 -5.67 -26.50
CA ASN A 339 36.49 -5.10 -26.40
C ASN A 339 36.46 -3.75 -25.65
N ALA A 340 37.52 -3.34 -24.98
CA ALA A 340 37.62 -2.12 -24.17
C ALA A 340 37.23 -0.86 -24.93
N ALA A 341 37.71 -0.69 -26.17
CA ALA A 341 37.39 0.43 -27.03
C ALA A 341 35.89 0.50 -27.37
N ALA A 342 35.31 -0.65 -27.69
CA ALA A 342 33.90 -0.76 -28.03
C ALA A 342 33.00 -0.50 -26.78
N ILE A 343 33.38 -1.00 -25.59
CA ILE A 343 32.69 -0.69 -24.32
C ILE A 343 32.69 0.81 -24.07
N THR A 344 33.87 1.46 -24.19
CA THR A 344 34.02 2.92 -24.01
C THR A 344 33.12 3.68 -24.97
N GLN A 345 33.07 3.27 -26.25
CA GLN A 345 32.20 3.88 -27.23
C GLN A 345 30.71 3.72 -26.87
N VAL A 346 30.28 2.51 -26.47
CA VAL A 346 28.89 2.25 -26.03
C VAL A 346 28.50 3.14 -24.85
N VAL A 347 29.24 3.14 -23.74
CA VAL A 347 28.85 3.91 -22.55
C VAL A 347 28.85 5.42 -22.83
N LYS A 348 29.73 5.92 -23.69
CA LYS A 348 29.77 7.33 -24.10
C LYS A 348 28.58 7.70 -24.98
N ARG A 349 28.21 6.87 -25.97
CA ARG A 349 27.03 7.07 -26.81
C ARG A 349 25.74 7.10 -26.01
N LEU A 350 25.72 6.39 -24.87
CA LEU A 350 24.59 6.34 -23.95
C LEU A 350 24.67 7.42 -22.87
N ASP A 351 25.58 8.41 -23.01
CA ASP A 351 25.79 9.56 -22.10
C ASP A 351 25.89 9.15 -20.60
N GLY A 352 26.33 7.93 -20.30
CA GLY A 352 26.40 7.42 -18.94
C GLY A 352 25.02 7.26 -18.26
N ILE A 353 23.91 7.21 -19.01
CA ILE A 353 22.57 7.04 -18.47
C ILE A 353 22.37 5.57 -18.07
N PRO A 354 22.16 5.26 -16.75
CA PRO A 354 22.11 3.88 -16.29
C PRO A 354 21.12 2.99 -17.02
N LEU A 355 19.88 3.45 -17.21
CA LEU A 355 18.85 2.67 -17.92
C LEU A 355 19.26 2.35 -19.35
N ALA A 356 19.84 3.31 -20.06
CA ALA A 356 20.30 3.10 -21.42
C ALA A 356 21.45 2.06 -21.46
N ILE A 357 22.38 2.14 -20.49
CA ILE A 357 23.48 1.17 -20.34
C ILE A 357 22.94 -0.24 -20.05
N GLU A 358 21.95 -0.38 -19.14
CA GLU A 358 21.34 -1.67 -18.81
C GLU A 358 20.63 -2.29 -20.03
N LEU A 359 19.88 -1.48 -20.81
CA LEU A 359 19.24 -1.91 -22.06
C LEU A 359 20.25 -2.38 -23.11
N ALA A 360 21.36 -1.66 -23.26
CA ALA A 360 22.42 -2.05 -24.19
C ALA A 360 23.16 -3.32 -23.74
N ALA A 361 23.49 -3.42 -22.45
CA ALA A 361 24.18 -4.57 -21.89
C ALA A 361 23.36 -5.87 -22.01
N SER A 362 22.03 -5.81 -21.90
CA SER A 362 21.15 -6.97 -22.07
C SER A 362 21.25 -7.60 -23.49
N ARG A 363 21.73 -6.84 -24.47
CA ARG A 363 21.92 -7.33 -25.86
C ARG A 363 23.17 -8.17 -26.06
N LEU A 364 24.06 -8.23 -25.08
CA LEU A 364 25.25 -9.11 -25.14
C LEU A 364 24.91 -10.60 -25.27
N ARG A 365 23.66 -10.97 -24.98
CA ARG A 365 23.14 -12.31 -25.23
C ARG A 365 23.11 -12.67 -26.71
N LEU A 366 22.99 -11.69 -27.62
CA LEU A 366 22.79 -11.87 -29.05
C LEU A 366 23.87 -11.18 -29.91
N LEU A 367 24.52 -10.13 -29.40
CA LEU A 367 25.41 -9.28 -30.15
C LEU A 367 26.73 -9.11 -29.40
N SER A 368 27.85 -9.01 -30.16
CA SER A 368 29.11 -8.56 -29.59
C SER A 368 29.07 -7.06 -29.23
N VAL A 369 29.97 -6.62 -28.34
CA VAL A 369 30.06 -5.20 -27.96
C VAL A 369 30.33 -4.31 -29.17
N ALA A 370 31.17 -4.76 -30.11
CA ALA A 370 31.46 -4.04 -31.33
C ALA A 370 30.21 -3.86 -32.22
N GLN A 371 29.38 -4.89 -32.34
CA GLN A 371 28.11 -4.80 -33.06
C GLN A 371 27.11 -3.88 -32.37
N ILE A 372 27.08 -3.84 -31.02
CA ILE A 372 26.26 -2.91 -30.25
C ILE A 372 26.72 -1.49 -30.54
N ALA A 373 28.03 -1.21 -30.45
CA ALA A 373 28.59 0.11 -30.70
C ALA A 373 28.22 0.62 -32.11
N GLN A 374 28.41 -0.21 -33.14
CA GLN A 374 28.11 0.12 -34.53
C GLN A 374 26.61 0.45 -34.73
N ARG A 375 25.72 -0.38 -34.21
CA ARG A 375 24.26 -0.18 -34.35
C ARG A 375 23.74 1.06 -33.61
N LEU A 376 24.33 1.38 -32.46
CA LEU A 376 24.03 2.64 -31.76
C LEU A 376 24.43 3.85 -32.61
N ASP A 377 25.57 3.82 -33.29
CA ASP A 377 26.01 4.89 -34.18
C ASP A 377 25.00 5.16 -35.30
N ASP A 378 24.48 4.12 -35.93
CA ASP A 378 23.50 4.23 -37.02
C ASP A 378 22.17 4.83 -36.51
N THR A 379 21.70 4.39 -35.35
CA THR A 379 20.45 4.88 -34.75
C THR A 379 20.56 6.35 -34.34
N PHE A 380 21.68 6.78 -33.76
CA PHE A 380 21.89 8.17 -33.38
C PHE A 380 22.03 9.12 -34.58
N ARG A 381 22.60 8.65 -35.70
CA ARG A 381 22.65 9.44 -36.94
C ARG A 381 21.27 9.71 -37.53
N LEU A 382 20.36 8.74 -37.45
CA LEU A 382 18.97 8.89 -37.95
C LEU A 382 18.16 9.86 -37.13
N LEU A 383 18.38 9.93 -35.80
CA LEU A 383 17.58 10.73 -34.86
C LEU A 383 18.05 12.18 -34.68
N THR A 384 19.31 12.49 -35.02
CA THR A 384 19.84 13.88 -34.98
C THR A 384 19.24 14.80 -36.04
N GLY A 385 18.48 14.26 -37.00
CA GLY A 385 17.82 15.02 -38.08
C GLY A 385 16.41 15.58 -37.75
N GLY A 386 15.80 15.23 -36.62
CA GLY A 386 14.33 15.32 -36.50
C GLY A 386 13.71 16.29 -35.50
N SER A 387 14.34 16.80 -34.45
CA SER A 387 13.67 17.76 -33.55
C SER A 387 14.63 18.67 -32.79
N ARG A 388 14.52 19.98 -33.04
CA ARG A 388 15.40 21.05 -32.53
C ARG A 388 15.10 21.50 -31.09
N GLY A 389 14.22 20.86 -30.32
CA GLY A 389 13.72 21.41 -29.05
C GLY A 389 13.94 20.60 -27.78
N ALA A 390 14.35 19.34 -27.85
CA ALA A 390 14.53 18.50 -26.65
C ALA A 390 15.99 18.55 -26.15
N LEU A 391 16.19 18.45 -24.83
CA LEU A 391 17.53 18.36 -24.23
C LEU A 391 18.26 17.13 -24.75
N PRO A 392 19.56 17.20 -25.07
CA PRO A 392 20.32 16.11 -25.69
C PRO A 392 20.20 14.74 -24.96
N ARG A 393 20.14 14.76 -23.63
CA ARG A 393 20.03 13.54 -22.79
C ARG A 393 18.68 12.85 -22.87
N HIS A 394 17.59 13.59 -23.06
CA HIS A 394 16.25 13.01 -23.32
C HIS A 394 16.21 12.33 -24.68
N GLN A 395 16.88 12.92 -25.67
CA GLN A 395 17.02 12.33 -27.00
C GLN A 395 17.82 11.02 -26.92
N THR A 396 18.90 10.99 -26.15
CA THR A 396 19.73 9.79 -25.96
C THR A 396 18.96 8.63 -25.31
N LEU A 397 18.18 8.89 -24.26
CA LEU A 397 17.39 7.84 -23.62
C LEU A 397 16.28 7.34 -24.54
N ARG A 398 15.54 8.23 -25.18
CA ARG A 398 14.50 7.87 -26.14
C ARG A 398 15.10 7.05 -27.29
N ALA A 399 16.23 7.50 -27.86
CA ALA A 399 16.95 6.78 -28.89
C ALA A 399 17.38 5.37 -28.46
N SER A 400 17.84 5.21 -27.21
CA SER A 400 18.20 3.90 -26.66
C SER A 400 16.99 2.99 -26.48
N ILE A 401 15.85 3.52 -26.05
CA ILE A 401 14.60 2.76 -25.93
C ILE A 401 14.08 2.41 -27.33
N ASP A 402 14.05 3.36 -28.28
CA ASP A 402 13.67 3.15 -29.69
C ASP A 402 14.52 2.04 -30.33
N TRP A 403 15.83 2.13 -30.17
CA TRP A 403 16.73 1.10 -30.67
C TRP A 403 16.41 -0.28 -30.07
N SER A 404 16.26 -0.36 -28.76
CA SER A 404 15.92 -1.60 -28.07
C SER A 404 14.54 -2.14 -28.48
N TYR A 405 13.55 -1.26 -28.65
CA TYR A 405 12.20 -1.59 -29.13
C TYR A 405 12.23 -2.13 -30.56
N ASN A 406 13.05 -1.53 -31.44
CA ASN A 406 13.18 -1.97 -32.82
C ASN A 406 13.87 -3.37 -32.99
N LEU A 407 14.52 -3.84 -31.91
CA LEU A 407 15.07 -5.22 -31.86
C LEU A 407 14.06 -6.24 -31.33
N LEU A 408 12.87 -5.82 -30.90
CA LEU A 408 11.79 -6.72 -30.53
C LEU A 408 11.15 -7.32 -31.79
N SER A 409 10.65 -8.54 -31.69
CA SER A 409 9.74 -9.11 -32.70
C SER A 409 8.42 -8.34 -32.71
N GLU A 410 7.66 -8.41 -33.78
CA GLU A 410 6.37 -7.69 -33.83
C GLU A 410 5.39 -8.11 -32.71
N PRO A 411 5.22 -9.41 -32.39
CA PRO A 411 4.39 -9.80 -31.24
C PRO A 411 4.89 -9.21 -29.90
N GLU A 412 6.20 -9.17 -29.66
CA GLU A 412 6.76 -8.55 -28.45
C GLU A 412 6.51 -7.04 -28.39
N ARG A 413 6.57 -6.33 -29.53
CA ARG A 413 6.24 -4.90 -29.61
C ARG A 413 4.79 -4.65 -29.29
N VAL A 414 3.88 -5.45 -29.84
CA VAL A 414 2.44 -5.38 -29.56
C VAL A 414 2.20 -5.63 -28.08
N LEU A 415 2.76 -6.70 -27.51
CA LEU A 415 2.61 -7.00 -26.10
C LEU A 415 3.14 -5.87 -25.21
N LEU A 416 4.33 -5.34 -25.50
CA LEU A 416 4.92 -4.24 -24.71
C LEU A 416 4.02 -2.99 -24.71
N ARG A 417 3.46 -2.61 -25.88
CA ARG A 417 2.53 -1.49 -26.01
C ARG A 417 1.30 -1.74 -25.14
N ARG A 418 0.67 -2.91 -25.23
CA ARG A 418 -0.55 -3.26 -24.50
C ARG A 418 -0.34 -3.33 -23.01
N LEU A 419 0.79 -3.85 -22.54
CA LEU A 419 1.15 -3.90 -21.12
C LEU A 419 1.27 -2.52 -20.47
N SER A 420 1.47 -1.44 -21.26
CA SER A 420 1.53 -0.07 -20.74
C SER A 420 0.20 0.46 -20.17
N VAL A 421 -0.90 -0.28 -20.37
CA VAL A 421 -2.22 0.06 -19.79
C VAL A 421 -2.25 -0.12 -18.27
N PHE A 422 -1.39 -0.99 -17.71
CA PHE A 422 -1.33 -1.21 -16.27
C PHE A 422 -0.61 -0.04 -15.58
N ALA A 423 -1.21 0.46 -14.47
CA ALA A 423 -0.65 1.58 -13.70
C ALA A 423 0.54 1.16 -12.84
N SER A 424 0.45 -0.03 -12.23
CA SER A 424 1.45 -0.57 -11.30
C SER A 424 1.92 -1.95 -11.76
N ASP A 425 2.19 -2.85 -10.84
CA ASP A 425 2.50 -4.24 -11.16
C ASP A 425 1.22 -5.04 -11.50
N TRP A 426 1.38 -6.14 -12.21
CA TRP A 426 0.26 -7.01 -12.65
C TRP A 426 0.61 -8.49 -12.54
N ARG A 427 -0.41 -9.35 -12.54
CA ARG A 427 -0.27 -10.80 -12.59
C ARG A 427 -0.22 -11.30 -14.04
N LEU A 428 0.37 -12.49 -14.24
CA LEU A 428 0.38 -13.12 -15.57
C LEU A 428 -1.02 -13.23 -16.16
N GLY A 429 -2.01 -13.76 -15.41
CA GLY A 429 -3.38 -13.90 -15.90
C GLY A 429 -4.05 -12.57 -16.30
N ALA A 430 -3.66 -11.43 -15.68
CA ALA A 430 -4.11 -10.12 -16.14
C ALA A 430 -3.51 -9.76 -17.50
N ALA A 431 -2.20 -10.00 -17.69
CA ALA A 431 -1.56 -9.77 -18.98
C ALA A 431 -2.16 -10.65 -20.09
N GLU A 432 -2.42 -11.92 -19.81
CA GLU A 432 -3.04 -12.88 -20.74
C GLU A 432 -4.41 -12.39 -21.18
N GLN A 433 -5.30 -12.01 -20.28
CA GLN A 433 -6.66 -11.59 -20.63
C GLN A 433 -6.75 -10.19 -21.23
N VAL A 434 -5.89 -9.26 -20.82
CA VAL A 434 -5.93 -7.87 -21.29
C VAL A 434 -5.19 -7.71 -22.64
N CYS A 435 -4.06 -8.41 -22.80
CA CYS A 435 -3.18 -8.18 -23.94
C CYS A 435 -3.38 -9.17 -25.09
N ALA A 436 -4.03 -10.31 -24.87
CA ALA A 436 -4.33 -11.28 -25.93
C ALA A 436 -5.45 -10.80 -26.88
N ASP A 437 -5.45 -11.34 -28.07
CA ASP A 437 -6.50 -11.12 -29.07
C ASP A 437 -7.54 -12.24 -29.02
N TYR A 438 -8.81 -11.89 -29.23
CA TYR A 438 -9.90 -12.85 -29.29
C TYR A 438 -10.17 -13.41 -30.70
N SER A 439 -9.36 -12.98 -31.69
CA SER A 439 -9.51 -13.42 -33.08
C SER A 439 -8.28 -14.21 -33.52
N GLU A 440 -8.50 -15.35 -34.18
CA GLU A 440 -7.44 -16.18 -34.78
C GLU A 440 -6.95 -15.59 -36.11
N THR A 441 -6.33 -14.40 -36.07
CA THR A 441 -5.62 -13.85 -37.22
C THR A 441 -4.13 -14.19 -37.13
N ARG A 442 -3.44 -14.23 -38.24
CA ARG A 442 -2.05 -14.69 -38.36
C ARG A 442 -1.04 -13.87 -37.50
N ASP A 443 -1.44 -12.65 -37.13
CA ASP A 443 -0.62 -11.71 -36.37
C ASP A 443 -1.20 -11.43 -34.97
N SER A 444 -2.19 -12.22 -34.51
CA SER A 444 -2.83 -12.08 -33.20
C SER A 444 -1.98 -12.74 -32.10
N ILE A 445 -1.89 -12.09 -30.94
CA ILE A 445 -1.31 -12.66 -29.72
C ILE A 445 -2.37 -13.56 -29.08
N GLN A 446 -2.12 -14.87 -29.01
CA GLN A 446 -2.98 -15.77 -28.28
C GLN A 446 -2.66 -15.74 -26.77
N GLU A 447 -3.63 -16.09 -25.92
CA GLU A 447 -3.43 -16.15 -24.47
C GLU A 447 -2.21 -16.99 -24.07
N GLY A 448 -2.04 -18.16 -24.74
CA GLY A 448 -0.90 -19.05 -24.50
C GLY A 448 0.46 -18.49 -24.89
N ASP A 449 0.52 -17.52 -25.80
CA ASP A 449 1.77 -16.91 -26.27
C ASP A 449 2.32 -15.86 -25.30
N VAL A 450 1.44 -15.28 -24.46
CA VAL A 450 1.78 -14.13 -23.60
C VAL A 450 2.90 -14.46 -22.64
N LEU A 451 2.93 -15.66 -22.06
CA LEU A 451 3.99 -16.06 -21.14
C LEU A 451 5.37 -16.09 -21.81
N GLU A 452 5.47 -16.65 -23.02
CA GLU A 452 6.74 -16.72 -23.77
C GLU A 452 7.22 -15.33 -24.20
N LEU A 453 6.31 -14.52 -24.73
CA LEU A 453 6.60 -13.13 -25.12
C LEU A 453 7.00 -12.28 -23.92
N LEU A 454 6.32 -12.46 -22.76
CA LEU A 454 6.65 -11.77 -21.51
C LEU A 454 8.05 -12.17 -21.01
N ALA A 455 8.40 -13.46 -21.09
CA ALA A 455 9.75 -13.93 -20.77
C ALA A 455 10.80 -13.27 -21.69
N GLY A 456 10.51 -13.14 -22.98
CA GLY A 456 11.35 -12.41 -23.92
C GLY A 456 11.53 -10.92 -23.55
N LEU A 457 10.48 -10.26 -23.09
CA LEU A 457 10.55 -8.86 -22.62
C LEU A 457 11.32 -8.71 -21.29
N VAL A 458 11.21 -9.69 -20.39
CA VAL A 458 12.02 -9.75 -19.16
C VAL A 458 13.50 -9.91 -19.50
N ASP A 459 13.83 -10.84 -20.37
CA ASP A 459 15.20 -11.09 -20.85
C ASP A 459 15.83 -9.85 -21.50
N LYS A 460 15.01 -9.02 -22.14
CA LYS A 460 15.43 -7.79 -22.81
C LYS A 460 15.35 -6.54 -21.88
N SER A 461 15.10 -6.72 -20.58
CA SER A 461 15.07 -5.69 -19.55
C SER A 461 13.98 -4.60 -19.74
N PHE A 462 12.91 -4.89 -20.47
CA PHE A 462 11.74 -4.03 -20.55
C PHE A 462 10.77 -4.25 -19.38
N ILE A 463 10.70 -5.47 -18.89
CA ILE A 463 9.83 -5.91 -17.79
C ILE A 463 10.67 -6.47 -16.66
N VAL A 464 10.26 -6.22 -15.43
CA VAL A 464 10.92 -6.72 -14.23
C VAL A 464 9.97 -7.69 -13.52
N PRO A 465 10.36 -8.95 -13.29
CA PRO A 465 9.56 -9.87 -12.48
C PRO A 465 9.66 -9.47 -11.00
N ILE A 466 8.52 -9.49 -10.30
CA ILE A 466 8.42 -9.21 -8.88
C ILE A 466 8.24 -10.53 -8.13
N ASP A 467 9.15 -10.80 -7.19
CA ASP A 467 9.03 -11.94 -6.29
C ASP A 467 8.27 -11.51 -5.03
N THR A 468 7.06 -12.03 -4.87
CA THR A 468 6.27 -11.89 -3.65
C THR A 468 6.18 -13.26 -2.99
N THR A 469 6.82 -13.44 -1.84
CA THR A 469 6.76 -14.68 -1.06
C THR A 469 7.35 -15.94 -1.74
N GLY A 470 8.46 -15.80 -2.48
CA GLY A 470 9.15 -16.92 -3.14
C GLY A 470 8.47 -17.46 -4.41
N ARG A 471 7.43 -16.77 -4.91
CA ARG A 471 6.76 -17.08 -6.18
C ARG A 471 6.82 -15.87 -7.11
N ARG A 472 7.53 -15.99 -8.22
CA ARG A 472 7.57 -14.99 -9.30
C ARG A 472 6.27 -15.04 -10.09
N ASN A 473 5.25 -14.32 -9.61
CA ASN A 473 3.92 -14.33 -10.25
C ASN A 473 3.40 -12.92 -10.60
N ARG A 474 4.22 -11.89 -10.39
CA ARG A 474 3.89 -10.50 -10.75
C ARG A 474 5.01 -9.88 -11.58
N TYR A 475 4.64 -8.89 -12.38
CA TYR A 475 5.53 -8.21 -13.31
C TYR A 475 5.31 -6.70 -13.24
N GLN A 476 6.34 -5.93 -13.51
CA GLN A 476 6.31 -4.47 -13.50
C GLN A 476 7.09 -3.91 -14.68
N MET A 477 6.64 -2.82 -15.24
CA MET A 477 7.35 -2.03 -16.24
C MET A 477 7.96 -0.79 -15.57
N LEU A 478 9.20 -0.46 -15.92
CA LEU A 478 9.80 0.80 -15.45
C LEU A 478 9.01 1.98 -16.03
N GLU A 479 8.75 2.99 -15.22
CA GLU A 479 7.87 4.10 -15.59
C GLU A 479 8.28 4.79 -16.90
N THR A 480 9.58 5.00 -17.11
CA THR A 480 10.08 5.59 -18.37
C THR A 480 9.78 4.71 -19.59
N VAL A 481 9.82 3.39 -19.43
CA VAL A 481 9.47 2.43 -20.49
C VAL A 481 7.95 2.41 -20.68
N ARG A 482 7.18 2.47 -19.59
CA ARG A 482 5.71 2.51 -19.62
C ARG A 482 5.20 3.73 -20.37
N GLN A 483 5.73 4.91 -20.07
CA GLN A 483 5.39 6.15 -20.80
C GLN A 483 5.69 6.03 -22.30
N TYR A 484 6.87 5.54 -22.66
CA TYR A 484 7.23 5.31 -24.06
C TYR A 484 6.30 4.31 -24.75
N ALA A 485 6.03 3.16 -24.12
CA ALA A 485 5.13 2.14 -24.66
C ALA A 485 3.68 2.64 -24.77
N HIS A 486 3.23 3.49 -23.82
CA HIS A 486 1.91 4.11 -23.85
C HIS A 486 1.74 5.11 -25.00
N GLU A 487 2.75 5.95 -25.30
CA GLU A 487 2.74 6.82 -26.48
C GLU A 487 2.56 6.00 -27.76
N LEU A 488 3.24 4.84 -27.85
CA LEU A 488 3.11 3.94 -29.00
C LEU A 488 1.73 3.25 -29.04
N LEU A 489 1.17 2.88 -27.90
CA LEU A 489 -0.19 2.32 -27.81
C LEU A 489 -1.24 3.30 -28.34
N VAL A 490 -1.16 4.58 -27.94
CA VAL A 490 -2.06 5.63 -28.44
C VAL A 490 -1.88 5.82 -29.94
N THR A 491 -0.63 5.83 -30.43
CA THR A 491 -0.31 6.00 -31.84
C THR A 491 -0.81 4.83 -32.70
N SER A 492 -0.82 3.63 -32.17
CA SER A 492 -1.32 2.41 -32.87
C SER A 492 -2.86 2.36 -32.96
N ARG A 493 -3.57 3.25 -32.29
CA ARG A 493 -5.05 3.27 -32.15
C ARG A 493 -5.65 2.04 -31.48
N GLU A 494 -4.85 1.27 -30.74
CA GLU A 494 -5.31 0.12 -29.95
C GLU A 494 -5.72 0.52 -28.52
N ALA A 495 -5.42 1.75 -28.08
CA ALA A 495 -5.53 2.19 -26.70
C ALA A 495 -6.90 1.94 -26.09
N ASP A 496 -7.96 2.28 -26.81
CA ASP A 496 -9.33 2.17 -26.29
C ASP A 496 -9.76 0.69 -26.16
N ILE A 497 -9.38 -0.14 -27.14
CA ILE A 497 -9.65 -1.59 -27.10
C ILE A 497 -8.97 -2.24 -25.90
N VAL A 498 -7.69 -1.88 -25.66
CA VAL A 498 -6.92 -2.45 -24.53
C VAL A 498 -7.45 -1.95 -23.19
N ARG A 499 -7.87 -0.67 -23.10
CA ARG A 499 -8.52 -0.11 -21.91
C ARG A 499 -9.87 -0.78 -21.62
N ASP A 500 -10.66 -1.09 -22.65
CA ASP A 500 -11.92 -1.84 -22.49
C ASP A 500 -11.68 -3.25 -21.97
N ARG A 501 -10.63 -3.93 -22.47
CA ARG A 501 -10.23 -5.26 -21.95
C ARG A 501 -9.75 -5.16 -20.49
N HIS A 502 -8.96 -4.15 -20.17
CA HIS A 502 -8.51 -3.87 -18.82
C HIS A 502 -9.70 -3.64 -17.87
N LEU A 503 -10.64 -2.79 -18.25
CA LEU A 503 -11.87 -2.56 -17.50
C LEU A 503 -12.66 -3.87 -17.27
N ARG A 504 -12.90 -4.65 -18.32
CA ARG A 504 -13.65 -5.93 -18.22
C ARG A 504 -12.95 -6.92 -17.30
N TYR A 505 -11.63 -7.02 -17.39
CA TYR A 505 -10.84 -7.88 -16.52
C TYR A 505 -11.00 -7.49 -15.06
N TYR A 506 -10.80 -6.20 -14.73
CA TYR A 506 -10.85 -5.76 -13.34
C TYR A 506 -12.29 -5.72 -12.80
N LEU A 507 -13.30 -5.45 -13.61
CA LEU A 507 -14.70 -5.58 -13.22
C LEU A 507 -15.01 -7.03 -12.82
N ALA A 508 -14.71 -7.99 -13.69
CA ALA A 508 -14.94 -9.41 -13.41
C ALA A 508 -14.13 -9.87 -12.17
N TRP A 509 -12.88 -9.41 -12.03
CA TRP A 509 -12.05 -9.73 -10.88
C TRP A 509 -12.66 -9.16 -9.57
N VAL A 510 -13.16 -7.92 -9.58
CA VAL A 510 -13.83 -7.32 -8.41
C VAL A 510 -15.12 -8.07 -8.08
N GLU A 511 -15.97 -8.38 -9.06
CA GLU A 511 -17.20 -9.12 -8.85
C GLU A 511 -16.97 -10.52 -8.26
N GLU A 512 -15.87 -11.18 -8.66
CA GLU A 512 -15.49 -12.48 -8.11
C GLU A 512 -14.90 -12.37 -6.70
N GLN A 513 -14.02 -11.38 -6.43
CA GLN A 513 -13.25 -11.31 -5.18
C GLN A 513 -13.98 -10.54 -4.07
N ALA A 514 -14.78 -9.52 -4.38
CA ALA A 514 -15.43 -8.67 -3.39
C ALA A 514 -16.34 -9.45 -2.40
N PRO A 515 -17.17 -10.43 -2.85
CA PRO A 515 -17.97 -11.23 -1.93
C PRO A 515 -17.16 -12.08 -0.96
N LYS A 516 -15.88 -12.34 -1.27
CA LYS A 516 -14.96 -13.15 -0.46
C LYS A 516 -14.29 -12.35 0.65
N ILE A 517 -14.34 -11.01 0.63
CA ILE A 517 -13.72 -10.13 1.65
C ILE A 517 -14.28 -10.41 3.06
N ARG A 518 -15.56 -10.81 3.15
CA ARG A 518 -16.25 -11.08 4.43
C ARG A 518 -16.15 -12.54 4.88
N ARG A 519 -15.26 -13.33 4.27
CA ARG A 519 -15.05 -14.76 4.61
C ARG A 519 -13.67 -14.96 5.26
N SER A 520 -13.32 -16.23 5.48
CA SER A 520 -11.97 -16.61 5.91
C SER A 520 -10.88 -15.95 5.05
N GLU A 521 -9.73 -15.61 5.63
CA GLU A 521 -8.62 -14.92 4.96
C GLU A 521 -8.89 -13.44 4.59
N GLN A 522 -9.77 -12.76 5.32
CA GLN A 522 -10.13 -11.34 5.07
C GLN A 522 -8.92 -10.44 4.83
N MET A 523 -7.93 -10.48 5.73
CA MET A 523 -6.72 -9.62 5.62
C MET A 523 -5.95 -9.89 4.35
N HIS A 524 -5.76 -11.15 3.98
CA HIS A 524 -5.09 -11.52 2.74
C HIS A 524 -5.83 -11.00 1.51
N ARG A 525 -7.17 -11.04 1.51
CA ARG A 525 -8.00 -10.51 0.42
C ARG A 525 -7.89 -8.99 0.32
N LEU A 526 -7.98 -8.30 1.45
CA LEU A 526 -7.81 -6.86 1.50
C LEU A 526 -6.44 -6.42 0.98
N ASP A 527 -5.36 -7.14 1.32
CA ASP A 527 -4.02 -6.87 0.78
C ASP A 527 -3.93 -7.11 -0.74
N GLN A 528 -4.72 -8.04 -1.29
CA GLN A 528 -4.83 -8.21 -2.74
C GLN A 528 -5.50 -7.02 -3.41
N PHE A 529 -6.60 -6.49 -2.84
CA PHE A 529 -7.26 -5.29 -3.35
C PHE A 529 -6.36 -4.07 -3.28
N GLU A 530 -5.63 -3.88 -2.18
CA GLU A 530 -4.67 -2.78 -2.02
C GLU A 530 -3.61 -2.77 -3.11
N ARG A 531 -3.08 -3.94 -3.46
CA ARG A 531 -2.08 -4.07 -4.54
C ARG A 531 -2.63 -3.78 -5.93
N GLU A 532 -3.90 -4.06 -6.18
CA GLU A 532 -4.54 -3.80 -7.47
C GLU A 532 -5.16 -2.39 -7.54
N LEU A 533 -5.10 -1.60 -6.46
CA LEU A 533 -5.85 -0.35 -6.31
C LEU A 533 -5.60 0.65 -7.44
N ASP A 534 -4.34 0.84 -7.87
CA ASP A 534 -4.02 1.75 -8.97
C ASP A 534 -4.60 1.28 -10.31
N ASN A 535 -4.58 -0.03 -10.56
CA ASN A 535 -5.22 -0.61 -11.74
C ASN A 535 -6.75 -0.48 -11.67
N LEU A 536 -7.35 -0.65 -10.48
CA LEU A 536 -8.78 -0.46 -10.24
C LEU A 536 -9.19 0.99 -10.47
N ARG A 537 -8.39 1.95 -10.03
CA ARG A 537 -8.62 3.39 -10.27
C ARG A 537 -8.64 3.72 -11.76
N LEU A 538 -7.65 3.21 -12.53
CA LEU A 538 -7.63 3.40 -13.98
C LEU A 538 -8.85 2.79 -14.67
N ALA A 539 -9.29 1.61 -14.23
CA ALA A 539 -10.49 0.97 -14.76
C ALA A 539 -11.75 1.79 -14.44
N LEU A 540 -11.89 2.30 -13.21
CA LEU A 540 -13.01 3.19 -12.81
C LEU A 540 -13.00 4.50 -13.60
N GLU A 541 -11.83 5.12 -13.81
CA GLU A 541 -11.72 6.35 -14.59
C GLU A 541 -12.10 6.14 -16.06
N TRP A 542 -11.65 5.04 -16.65
CA TRP A 542 -12.04 4.69 -18.02
C TRP A 542 -13.53 4.41 -18.13
N ALA A 543 -14.09 3.62 -17.21
CA ALA A 543 -15.51 3.29 -17.18
C ALA A 543 -16.39 4.54 -17.01
N LEU A 544 -15.97 5.51 -16.21
CA LEU A 544 -16.71 6.78 -16.02
C LEU A 544 -16.89 7.54 -17.34
N ARG A 545 -16.01 7.34 -18.32
CA ARG A 545 -16.07 7.99 -19.63
C ARG A 545 -16.80 7.17 -20.69
N THR A 546 -16.80 5.84 -20.58
CA THR A 546 -17.24 4.93 -21.65
C THR A 546 -18.40 4.06 -21.25
N ASP A 547 -18.50 3.64 -19.97
CA ASP A 547 -19.50 2.70 -19.47
C ASP A 547 -19.85 3.00 -18.00
N ILE A 548 -20.79 3.91 -17.78
CA ILE A 548 -21.20 4.36 -16.44
C ILE A 548 -21.79 3.18 -15.62
N GLU A 549 -22.45 2.23 -16.28
CA GLU A 549 -23.00 1.06 -15.60
C GLU A 549 -21.88 0.17 -15.03
N ALA A 550 -20.85 -0.13 -15.81
CA ALA A 550 -19.66 -0.85 -15.35
C ALA A 550 -18.94 -0.10 -14.21
N GLN A 551 -18.85 1.22 -14.31
CA GLN A 551 -18.27 2.06 -13.26
C GLN A 551 -19.03 1.93 -11.94
N LEU A 552 -20.37 2.05 -11.96
CA LEU A 552 -21.20 1.94 -10.77
C LEU A 552 -21.19 0.51 -10.19
N LYS A 553 -21.21 -0.52 -11.04
CA LYS A 553 -21.06 -1.92 -10.61
C LYS A 553 -19.76 -2.12 -9.85
N MET A 554 -18.65 -1.67 -10.42
CA MET A 554 -17.33 -1.82 -9.84
C MET A 554 -17.20 -1.02 -8.53
N ALA A 555 -17.62 0.25 -8.53
CA ALA A 555 -17.59 1.11 -7.36
C ALA A 555 -18.45 0.55 -6.21
N ALA A 556 -19.67 0.11 -6.50
CA ALA A 556 -20.53 -0.47 -5.47
C ALA A 556 -20.00 -1.82 -4.93
N ALA A 557 -19.31 -2.61 -5.77
CA ALA A 557 -18.72 -3.88 -5.32
C ALA A 557 -17.54 -3.67 -4.39
N LEU A 558 -16.80 -2.57 -4.52
CA LEU A 558 -15.63 -2.24 -3.69
C LEU A 558 -15.97 -1.74 -2.28
N HIS A 559 -17.25 -1.57 -1.92
CA HIS A 559 -17.66 -0.90 -0.68
C HIS A 559 -17.06 -1.50 0.60
N TRP A 560 -17.00 -2.83 0.74
CA TRP A 560 -16.40 -3.46 1.91
C TRP A 560 -14.89 -3.26 1.98
N PHE A 561 -14.20 -3.27 0.86
CA PHE A 561 -12.79 -2.93 0.80
C PHE A 561 -12.56 -1.48 1.26
N TRP A 562 -13.30 -0.53 0.71
CA TRP A 562 -13.21 0.87 1.09
C TRP A 562 -13.58 1.12 2.54
N HIS A 563 -14.63 0.44 3.05
CA HIS A 563 -15.03 0.57 4.44
C HIS A 563 -13.95 0.07 5.41
N ILE A 564 -13.43 -1.14 5.19
CA ILE A 564 -12.48 -1.77 6.12
C ILE A 564 -11.08 -1.16 6.02
N ARG A 565 -10.66 -0.71 4.83
CA ARG A 565 -9.36 -0.05 4.61
C ARG A 565 -9.42 1.47 4.74
N TYR A 566 -10.52 2.03 5.22
CA TYR A 566 -10.70 3.47 5.42
C TYR A 566 -10.53 4.31 4.14
N HIS A 567 -10.98 3.79 2.99
CA HIS A 567 -11.05 4.52 1.73
C HIS A 567 -12.47 5.05 1.41
N GLY A 568 -13.29 5.32 2.45
CA GLY A 568 -14.70 5.70 2.32
C GLY A 568 -14.93 6.97 1.47
N LEU A 569 -14.07 7.98 1.63
CA LEU A 569 -14.16 9.21 0.84
C LEU A 569 -13.95 8.98 -0.66
N GLU A 570 -13.03 8.09 -1.04
CA GLU A 570 -12.84 7.69 -2.43
C GLU A 570 -14.07 6.96 -2.98
N GLY A 571 -14.68 6.09 -2.16
CA GLY A 571 -15.93 5.45 -2.50
C GLY A 571 -17.07 6.44 -2.74
N ILE A 572 -17.20 7.46 -1.89
CA ILE A 572 -18.15 8.56 -2.05
C ILE A 572 -17.92 9.30 -3.36
N GLU A 573 -16.67 9.65 -3.67
CA GLU A 573 -16.32 10.38 -4.89
C GLU A 573 -16.71 9.59 -6.14
N TRP A 574 -16.27 8.33 -6.27
CA TRP A 574 -16.57 7.50 -7.43
C TRP A 574 -18.06 7.28 -7.63
N LEU A 575 -18.82 6.97 -6.55
CA LEU A 575 -20.26 6.73 -6.61
C LEU A 575 -21.02 8.02 -6.92
N SER A 576 -20.65 9.16 -6.31
CA SER A 576 -21.32 10.43 -6.59
C SER A 576 -21.12 10.86 -8.04
N ARG A 577 -19.90 10.81 -8.58
CA ARG A 577 -19.59 11.13 -9.98
C ARG A 577 -20.39 10.25 -10.96
N GLY A 578 -20.47 8.94 -10.70
CA GLY A 578 -21.24 8.04 -11.54
C GLY A 578 -22.75 8.34 -11.49
N LEU A 579 -23.34 8.50 -10.30
CA LEU A 579 -24.76 8.78 -10.14
C LEU A 579 -25.18 10.16 -10.69
N GLU A 580 -24.32 11.18 -10.58
CA GLU A 580 -24.55 12.49 -11.20
C GLU A 580 -24.66 12.40 -12.72
N LEU A 581 -23.88 11.54 -13.37
CA LEU A 581 -23.95 11.33 -14.82
C LEU A 581 -25.21 10.58 -15.22
N VAL A 582 -25.76 9.71 -14.37
CA VAL A 582 -27.06 9.05 -14.58
C VAL A 582 -28.21 10.07 -14.61
N GLY A 583 -28.17 11.07 -13.71
CA GLY A 583 -29.23 12.09 -13.57
C GLY A 583 -29.22 13.19 -14.65
N ARG A 584 -28.21 13.29 -15.51
CA ARG A 584 -28.14 14.33 -16.56
C ARG A 584 -29.05 14.01 -17.75
N VAL A 585 -29.77 15.05 -18.22
CA VAL A 585 -30.67 14.96 -19.39
C VAL A 585 -29.86 14.61 -20.66
N PRO A 586 -30.41 13.79 -21.61
CA PRO A 586 -29.76 13.55 -22.90
C PRO A 586 -29.53 14.89 -23.65
N GLY A 587 -28.32 15.28 -23.84
CA GLY A 587 -27.91 16.55 -24.46
C GLY A 587 -26.68 17.20 -23.81
N ASP A 588 -26.47 17.00 -22.51
CA ASP A 588 -25.29 17.50 -21.75
C ASP A 588 -24.21 16.43 -21.53
N ARG A 589 -24.36 15.26 -22.16
CA ARG A 589 -23.40 14.14 -22.02
C ARG A 589 -22.19 14.31 -22.93
N ILE A 590 -21.05 13.89 -22.46
CA ILE A 590 -19.81 13.82 -23.25
C ILE A 590 -20.05 12.91 -24.45
N ALA A 591 -19.70 13.38 -25.66
CA ALA A 591 -19.88 12.63 -26.91
C ALA A 591 -19.19 11.26 -26.83
N GLY A 592 -19.99 10.18 -26.91
CA GLY A 592 -19.51 8.79 -26.86
C GLY A 592 -20.10 7.90 -25.74
N ALA A 593 -20.84 8.48 -24.78
CA ALA A 593 -21.52 7.67 -23.75
C ALA A 593 -22.76 6.96 -24.32
N SER A 594 -22.94 5.68 -23.99
CA SER A 594 -24.07 4.85 -24.41
C SER A 594 -25.43 5.46 -24.02
N GLU A 595 -26.40 5.48 -24.93
CA GLU A 595 -27.77 5.92 -24.69
C GLU A 595 -28.64 4.93 -23.89
N THR A 596 -28.08 3.81 -23.43
CA THR A 596 -28.83 2.79 -22.72
C THR A 596 -29.17 3.24 -21.30
N ALA A 597 -30.44 3.10 -20.93
CA ALA A 597 -30.90 3.25 -19.54
C ALA A 597 -30.11 2.27 -18.65
N ILE A 598 -29.54 2.79 -17.55
CA ILE A 598 -28.77 1.96 -16.60
C ILE A 598 -29.72 0.97 -15.93
N ASP A 599 -29.23 -0.24 -15.69
CA ASP A 599 -29.95 -1.26 -14.95
C ASP A 599 -30.41 -0.68 -13.59
N PRO A 600 -31.71 -0.67 -13.29
CA PRO A 600 -32.21 -0.16 -12.01
C PRO A 600 -31.57 -0.86 -10.79
N LEU A 601 -31.21 -2.13 -10.92
CA LEU A 601 -30.52 -2.87 -9.86
C LEU A 601 -29.15 -2.25 -9.54
N VAL A 602 -28.38 -1.90 -10.56
CA VAL A 602 -27.06 -1.25 -10.43
C VAL A 602 -27.23 0.14 -9.80
N GLN A 603 -28.20 0.90 -10.25
CA GLN A 603 -28.50 2.22 -9.69
C GLN A 603 -28.88 2.13 -8.21
N ALA A 604 -29.79 1.24 -7.85
CA ALA A 604 -30.21 1.05 -6.45
C ALA A 604 -29.04 0.63 -5.56
N ARG A 605 -28.18 -0.27 -6.04
CA ARG A 605 -26.99 -0.71 -5.31
C ARG A 605 -26.00 0.43 -5.09
N ALA A 606 -25.74 1.25 -6.11
CA ALA A 606 -24.85 2.40 -6.01
C ALA A 606 -25.40 3.45 -5.03
N MET A 607 -26.71 3.77 -5.10
CA MET A 607 -27.37 4.68 -4.16
C MET A 607 -27.32 4.17 -2.72
N MET A 608 -27.59 2.89 -2.53
CA MET A 608 -27.52 2.24 -1.20
C MET A 608 -26.13 2.34 -0.59
N VAL A 609 -25.07 2.04 -1.36
CA VAL A 609 -23.68 2.10 -0.88
C VAL A 609 -23.25 3.54 -0.63
N LEU A 610 -23.64 4.49 -1.49
CA LEU A 610 -23.36 5.90 -1.27
C LEU A 610 -24.07 6.43 -0.01
N GLY A 611 -25.32 6.02 0.21
CA GLY A 611 -26.09 6.37 1.41
C GLY A 611 -25.41 5.85 2.69
N PHE A 612 -24.90 4.61 2.65
CA PHE A 612 -24.11 4.02 3.73
C PHE A 612 -22.84 4.85 4.06
N PHE A 613 -22.05 5.22 3.05
CA PHE A 613 -20.84 6.02 3.29
C PHE A 613 -21.17 7.44 3.74
N ARG A 614 -22.22 8.08 3.21
CA ARG A 614 -22.67 9.39 3.65
C ARG A 614 -23.18 9.36 5.11
N TRP A 615 -23.82 8.30 5.53
CA TRP A 615 -24.18 8.11 6.94
C TRP A 615 -22.93 7.95 7.84
N LEU A 616 -21.95 7.15 7.44
CA LEU A 616 -20.69 7.00 8.18
C LEU A 616 -19.90 8.33 8.25
N GLU A 617 -19.94 9.15 7.21
CA GLU A 617 -19.33 10.47 7.19
C GLU A 617 -19.92 11.38 8.28
N PHE A 618 -21.23 11.33 8.53
CA PHE A 618 -21.91 12.09 9.58
C PHE A 618 -21.36 11.77 10.98
N TYR A 619 -21.06 10.52 11.30
CA TYR A 619 -20.51 10.13 12.60
C TYR A 619 -19.15 10.72 12.91
N ASN A 620 -18.43 11.11 11.92
CA ASN A 620 -17.00 11.36 11.97
C ASN A 620 -16.66 12.83 11.63
N THR A 621 -17.66 13.66 11.25
CA THR A 621 -17.44 15.06 10.91
C THR A 621 -18.23 16.00 11.81
N SER A 622 -17.54 17.00 12.38
CA SER A 622 -18.13 18.23 12.88
C SER A 622 -18.33 19.27 11.75
N ALA A 623 -18.35 18.85 10.49
CA ALA A 623 -18.40 19.74 9.33
C ALA A 623 -19.78 20.36 9.13
N THR A 624 -19.81 21.67 8.98
CA THR A 624 -21.01 22.51 8.82
C THR A 624 -21.71 22.36 7.45
N ASP A 625 -21.10 21.66 6.50
CA ASP A 625 -21.58 21.53 5.12
C ASP A 625 -22.34 20.23 4.84
N TYR A 626 -22.47 19.34 5.84
CA TYR A 626 -23.17 18.07 5.70
C TYR A 626 -24.68 18.25 5.99
N THR A 627 -25.51 17.80 5.03
CA THR A 627 -26.96 17.68 5.26
C THR A 627 -27.31 16.23 5.54
N PRO A 628 -27.76 15.87 6.76
CA PRO A 628 -28.14 14.49 7.13
C PRO A 628 -29.13 13.85 6.15
N ASP A 629 -30.00 14.66 5.56
CA ASP A 629 -31.04 14.22 4.61
C ASP A 629 -30.49 13.54 3.35
N GLN A 630 -29.22 13.79 2.95
CA GLN A 630 -28.65 13.15 1.75
C GLN A 630 -28.53 11.64 1.89
N ALA A 631 -28.03 11.14 3.03
CA ALA A 631 -27.91 9.72 3.30
C ALA A 631 -29.28 9.03 3.28
N LYS A 632 -30.26 9.64 3.99
CA LYS A 632 -31.64 9.16 4.07
C LYS A 632 -32.28 9.07 2.68
N ASN A 633 -32.22 10.16 1.91
CA ASN A 633 -32.82 10.23 0.57
C ASN A 633 -32.23 9.18 -0.38
N LEU A 634 -30.92 8.91 -0.31
CA LEU A 634 -30.26 7.89 -1.10
C LEU A 634 -30.74 6.48 -0.70
N LEU A 635 -30.86 6.18 0.59
CA LEU A 635 -31.33 4.89 1.08
C LEU A 635 -32.80 4.66 0.78
N GLU A 636 -33.65 5.66 0.97
CA GLU A 636 -35.09 5.61 0.62
C GLU A 636 -35.29 5.45 -0.90
N GLY A 637 -34.49 6.18 -1.70
CA GLY A 637 -34.49 6.04 -3.15
C GLY A 637 -34.09 4.64 -3.60
N ALA A 638 -33.06 4.07 -3.02
CA ALA A 638 -32.64 2.69 -3.29
C ALA A 638 -33.73 1.69 -2.91
N ILE A 639 -34.36 1.84 -1.74
CA ILE A 639 -35.49 1.00 -1.29
C ILE A 639 -36.65 1.06 -2.31
N SER A 640 -37.01 2.25 -2.77
CA SER A 640 -38.09 2.44 -3.75
C SER A 640 -37.78 1.69 -5.05
N ILE A 641 -36.56 1.77 -5.56
CA ILE A 641 -36.16 1.06 -6.79
C ILE A 641 -36.19 -0.45 -6.55
N TYR A 642 -35.63 -0.97 -5.46
CA TYR A 642 -35.66 -2.40 -5.14
C TYR A 642 -37.10 -2.95 -5.00
N GLN A 643 -37.99 -2.17 -4.40
CA GLN A 643 -39.42 -2.55 -4.30
C GLN A 643 -40.11 -2.59 -5.67
N THR A 644 -39.74 -1.72 -6.60
CA THR A 644 -40.31 -1.69 -7.97
C THR A 644 -39.85 -2.90 -8.79
N ILE A 645 -38.57 -3.35 -8.58
CA ILE A 645 -38.05 -4.58 -9.22
C ILE A 645 -38.84 -5.81 -8.73
N GLY A 646 -39.29 -5.80 -7.48
CA GLY A 646 -40.10 -6.82 -6.85
C GLY A 646 -39.29 -8.03 -6.32
N PRO A 647 -39.79 -8.68 -5.25
CA PRO A 647 -39.08 -9.78 -4.60
C PRO A 647 -39.12 -11.12 -5.36
N GLU A 648 -40.01 -11.30 -6.33
CA GLU A 648 -40.24 -12.58 -7.02
C GLU A 648 -39.25 -12.84 -8.19
N GLY A 649 -38.46 -11.83 -8.60
CA GLY A 649 -37.65 -11.90 -9.82
C GLY A 649 -36.13 -12.02 -9.60
N ASP A 650 -35.58 -11.46 -8.55
CA ASP A 650 -34.12 -11.35 -8.38
C ASP A 650 -33.68 -11.45 -6.92
N GLN A 651 -32.91 -12.51 -6.60
CA GLN A 651 -32.32 -12.69 -5.24
C GLN A 651 -31.37 -11.55 -4.82
N GLU A 652 -30.71 -10.92 -5.79
CA GLU A 652 -29.81 -9.79 -5.50
C GLU A 652 -30.59 -8.55 -5.10
N ALA A 653 -31.70 -8.24 -5.79
CA ALA A 653 -32.62 -7.16 -5.44
C ALA A 653 -33.23 -7.37 -4.05
N HIS A 654 -33.65 -8.60 -3.74
CA HIS A 654 -34.21 -8.95 -2.44
C HIS A 654 -33.19 -8.73 -1.30
N ARG A 655 -31.95 -9.18 -1.49
CA ARG A 655 -30.86 -8.97 -0.52
C ARG A 655 -30.49 -7.49 -0.42
N GLY A 656 -30.42 -6.76 -1.54
CA GLY A 656 -30.14 -5.32 -1.58
C GLY A 656 -31.18 -4.52 -0.80
N LEU A 657 -32.47 -4.85 -0.94
CA LEU A 657 -33.55 -4.25 -0.17
C LEU A 657 -33.36 -4.44 1.35
N ALA A 658 -32.93 -5.63 1.78
CA ALA A 658 -32.67 -5.90 3.19
C ALA A 658 -31.51 -5.06 3.73
N TRP A 659 -30.40 -4.95 2.99
CA TRP A 659 -29.26 -4.09 3.36
C TRP A 659 -29.67 -2.61 3.40
N ALA A 660 -30.42 -2.11 2.41
CA ALA A 660 -30.88 -0.73 2.39
C ALA A 660 -31.79 -0.40 3.59
N ARG A 661 -32.69 -1.32 3.96
CA ARG A 661 -33.55 -1.18 5.16
C ARG A 661 -32.74 -1.19 6.45
N LEU A 662 -31.76 -2.08 6.57
CA LEU A 662 -30.90 -2.15 7.74
C LEU A 662 -30.11 -0.85 7.93
N TRP A 663 -29.45 -0.34 6.89
CA TRP A 663 -28.67 0.89 6.96
C TRP A 663 -29.56 2.12 7.18
N LEU A 664 -30.75 2.17 6.58
CA LEU A 664 -31.73 3.21 6.91
C LEU A 664 -32.18 3.13 8.38
N GLY A 665 -32.36 1.91 8.89
CA GLY A 665 -32.72 1.69 10.30
C GLY A 665 -31.64 2.17 11.26
N GLN A 666 -30.36 1.89 10.94
CA GLN A 666 -29.23 2.41 11.71
C GLN A 666 -29.19 3.93 11.67
N TYR A 667 -29.31 4.54 10.48
CA TYR A 667 -29.41 6.00 10.34
C TYR A 667 -30.53 6.61 11.20
N ILE A 668 -31.75 6.08 11.07
CA ILE A 668 -32.94 6.59 11.80
C ILE A 668 -32.78 6.43 13.32
N GLY A 669 -32.23 5.30 13.77
CA GLY A 669 -31.98 5.05 15.19
C GLY A 669 -30.94 6.00 15.79
N GLU A 670 -29.91 6.30 15.06
CA GLU A 670 -28.75 7.02 15.55
C GLU A 670 -28.81 8.54 15.29
N VAL A 671 -29.35 8.96 14.17
CA VAL A 671 -29.43 10.39 13.79
C VAL A 671 -30.77 11.02 14.16
N GLU A 672 -31.88 10.31 13.97
CA GLU A 672 -33.22 10.82 14.27
C GLU A 672 -33.75 10.40 15.65
N ASP A 673 -33.00 9.59 16.41
CA ASP A 673 -33.38 9.01 17.71
C ASP A 673 -34.73 8.28 17.70
N ASN A 674 -35.10 7.72 16.54
CA ASN A 674 -36.36 6.99 16.35
C ASN A 674 -36.15 5.48 16.40
N LEU A 675 -35.89 4.99 17.63
CA LEU A 675 -35.60 3.57 17.90
C LEU A 675 -36.76 2.63 17.50
N ALA A 676 -38.01 3.11 17.57
CA ALA A 676 -39.17 2.31 17.20
C ALA A 676 -39.18 1.99 15.67
N GLN A 677 -38.95 2.99 14.84
CA GLN A 677 -38.87 2.81 13.37
C GLN A 677 -37.63 2.03 12.97
N ALA A 678 -36.49 2.29 13.58
CA ALA A 678 -35.26 1.54 13.38
C ALA A 678 -35.46 0.04 13.60
N ARG A 679 -36.11 -0.32 14.69
CA ARG A 679 -36.44 -1.71 15.03
C ARG A 679 -37.36 -2.36 13.99
N VAL A 680 -38.35 -1.65 13.49
CA VAL A 680 -39.26 -2.16 12.44
C VAL A 680 -38.49 -2.48 11.15
N LEU A 681 -37.58 -1.60 10.73
CA LEU A 681 -36.75 -1.81 9.54
C LEU A 681 -35.80 -3.00 9.72
N ALA A 682 -35.17 -3.13 10.89
CA ALA A 682 -34.33 -4.29 11.20
C ALA A 682 -35.14 -5.59 11.19
N GLN A 683 -36.35 -5.59 11.73
CA GLN A 683 -37.25 -6.75 11.73
C GLN A 683 -37.70 -7.15 10.31
N GLN A 684 -37.89 -6.19 9.42
CA GLN A 684 -38.20 -6.46 8.01
C GLN A 684 -36.97 -7.04 7.27
N ALA A 685 -35.78 -6.57 7.58
CA ALA A 685 -34.56 -7.01 6.94
C ALA A 685 -34.12 -8.42 7.37
N ILE A 686 -34.24 -8.75 8.68
CA ILE A 686 -33.70 -10.01 9.24
C ILE A 686 -34.31 -11.26 8.62
N ASN A 687 -35.59 -11.23 8.25
CA ASN A 687 -36.26 -12.38 7.62
C ASN A 687 -35.64 -12.68 6.26
N THR A 688 -35.41 -11.63 5.47
CA THR A 688 -34.76 -11.75 4.15
C THR A 688 -33.34 -12.30 4.27
N PHE A 689 -32.57 -11.83 5.27
CA PHE A 689 -31.21 -12.32 5.48
C PHE A 689 -31.19 -13.80 5.94
N ARG A 690 -32.15 -14.22 6.76
CA ARG A 690 -32.30 -15.63 7.17
C ARG A 690 -32.62 -16.53 5.97
N GLU A 691 -33.55 -16.11 5.12
CA GLU A 691 -33.91 -16.83 3.87
C GLU A 691 -32.72 -16.93 2.90
N ALA A 692 -31.94 -15.86 2.79
CA ALA A 692 -30.74 -15.80 1.95
C ALA A 692 -29.50 -16.46 2.57
N SER A 693 -29.57 -16.98 3.80
CA SER A 693 -28.43 -17.49 4.58
C SER A 693 -27.28 -16.47 4.71
N ASP A 694 -27.63 -15.16 4.75
CA ASP A 694 -26.68 -14.07 4.99
C ASP A 694 -26.54 -13.84 6.48
N PHE A 695 -25.71 -14.65 7.13
CA PHE A 695 -25.50 -14.61 8.57
C PHE A 695 -24.96 -13.27 9.08
N VAL A 696 -24.21 -12.54 8.26
CA VAL A 696 -23.71 -11.22 8.65
C VAL A 696 -24.84 -10.20 8.69
N GLY A 697 -25.72 -10.20 7.68
CA GLY A 697 -26.92 -9.36 7.72
C GLY A 697 -27.83 -9.68 8.91
N VAL A 698 -27.96 -10.97 9.26
CA VAL A 698 -28.70 -11.39 10.48
C VAL A 698 -28.04 -10.81 11.74
N ALA A 699 -26.71 -10.95 11.87
CA ALA A 699 -25.97 -10.45 13.04
C ALA A 699 -26.09 -8.92 13.23
N GLU A 700 -26.01 -8.18 12.13
CA GLU A 700 -26.18 -6.71 12.14
C GLU A 700 -27.62 -6.29 12.51
N CYS A 701 -28.64 -7.02 12.00
CA CYS A 701 -30.01 -6.77 12.41
C CYS A 701 -30.25 -7.03 13.90
N LEU A 702 -29.71 -8.14 14.42
CA LEU A 702 -29.80 -8.46 15.85
C LEU A 702 -29.14 -7.39 16.71
N LEU A 703 -27.99 -6.86 16.27
CA LEU A 703 -27.29 -5.76 16.93
C LEU A 703 -28.19 -4.51 17.00
N LEU A 704 -28.73 -4.08 15.86
CA LEU A 704 -29.61 -2.91 15.81
C LEU A 704 -30.87 -3.12 16.68
N MET A 705 -31.48 -4.29 16.62
CA MET A 705 -32.67 -4.61 17.44
C MET A 705 -32.34 -4.60 18.94
N ALA A 706 -31.13 -5.07 19.33
CA ALA A 706 -30.68 -5.03 20.73
C ALA A 706 -30.47 -3.60 21.21
N LEU A 707 -29.86 -2.74 20.37
CA LEU A 707 -29.69 -1.31 20.66
C LEU A 707 -31.01 -0.56 20.77
N CYS A 708 -32.05 -0.98 20.01
CA CYS A 708 -33.38 -0.38 20.07
C CYS A 708 -34.27 -0.95 21.17
N SER A 709 -33.84 -1.93 21.97
CA SER A 709 -34.65 -2.54 22.99
C SER A 709 -34.57 -1.77 24.31
N SER A 710 -35.72 -1.43 24.87
CA SER A 710 -35.84 -0.85 26.23
C SER A 710 -35.80 -1.92 27.35
N ASP A 711 -35.93 -3.23 26.99
CA ASP A 711 -35.84 -4.33 27.93
C ASP A 711 -34.43 -4.93 27.96
N PRO A 712 -33.69 -4.80 29.08
CA PRO A 712 -32.35 -5.36 29.21
C PRO A 712 -32.26 -6.88 29.01
N ALA A 713 -33.32 -7.62 29.31
CA ALA A 713 -33.38 -9.08 29.16
C ALA A 713 -33.47 -9.45 27.69
N GLU A 714 -34.33 -8.75 26.94
CA GLU A 714 -34.43 -8.91 25.48
C GLU A 714 -33.11 -8.52 24.77
N ALA A 715 -32.56 -7.35 25.11
CA ALA A 715 -31.28 -6.91 24.55
C ALA A 715 -30.17 -7.95 24.77
N LYS A 716 -30.08 -8.52 25.96
CA LYS A 716 -29.11 -9.59 26.26
C LYS A 716 -29.31 -10.83 25.40
N MET A 717 -30.56 -11.25 25.21
CA MET A 717 -30.87 -12.40 24.34
C MET A 717 -30.42 -12.17 22.89
N LEU A 718 -30.72 -11.00 22.33
CA LEU A 718 -30.34 -10.61 20.97
C LEU A 718 -28.81 -10.54 20.79
N TYR A 719 -28.09 -9.98 21.78
CA TYR A 719 -26.62 -10.02 21.77
C TYR A 719 -26.04 -11.43 21.86
N GLN A 720 -26.69 -12.32 22.63
CA GLN A 720 -26.26 -13.72 22.71
C GLN A 720 -26.46 -14.45 21.38
N GLU A 721 -27.60 -14.24 20.71
CA GLU A 721 -27.86 -14.80 19.37
C GLU A 721 -26.88 -14.26 18.34
N GLN A 722 -26.59 -12.95 18.35
CA GLN A 722 -25.56 -12.34 17.49
C GLN A 722 -24.19 -12.98 17.69
N LEU A 723 -23.76 -13.16 18.95
CA LEU A 723 -22.47 -13.77 19.26
C LEU A 723 -22.37 -15.23 18.80
N LEU A 724 -23.48 -15.97 18.75
CA LEU A 724 -23.49 -17.33 18.24
C LEU A 724 -23.29 -17.38 16.72
N ILE A 725 -23.73 -16.35 15.99
CA ILE A 725 -23.52 -16.23 14.54
C ILE A 725 -22.07 -15.89 14.20
N HIS A 726 -21.40 -15.11 15.03
CA HIS A 726 -20.00 -14.75 14.85
C HIS A 726 -19.01 -15.85 15.26
N LYS A 727 -19.47 -16.87 15.99
CA LYS A 727 -18.68 -18.06 16.32
C LYS A 727 -18.78 -19.11 15.22
#